data_9e4bb13a651ea73339cec2b087192768
#
_entry.id   9e4bb13a651ea73339cec2b087192768
#
_cell.length_a   1.000
_cell.length_b   1.000
_cell.length_c   1.000
_cell.angle_alpha   90.00
_cell.angle_beta   90.00
_cell.angle_gamma   90.00
#
_symmetry.space_group_name_H-M   'P 1'
#
loop_
_entity.id
_entity.type
_entity.pdbx_description
1 polymer ?
#
loop_
_entity_poly.entity_id
_entity_poly.type
_entity_poly.pdbx_seq_one_letter_code
_entity_poly.pdbx_strand_id
1 'polypeptide(L)'
;MHETFLQRLISVKPQNGNSLFIIYKGRVDAHKSFSSFPMAEKAPETHQCRYFKVSLLEGSFAEMCKERGDFGWKSYEETQRIGAGFAEMCNERGGALRKSLRDGICVFGENYWYCGEKSVSLRAEQITYHKTMNQTILKRYIAIFLFIATAAVNGWAATLTNRSFTSPNGCIIWNTITTGDSITAFDISYRQDKNSKTHHVTTITEFGVETKDGAGHHLRLVDTSDPHPVFETYAMIVGKKSICTNHGREVVYTFEDDVKRQQRLVVRLYNDGVALRYEMDNLLHTRVTTEHTTFRIDEGTKRWMQKWNEPYEDFYPLATTGNDNNHRWAFPALVEAAPKTWMLLTEAGIDGGHSAASLYNDKQATDYRVVADEQRQNTSGRWVSPWRLALIGGLEDLVASTLVTDVSAPCRLKDTAWIQPGGVSWIYWAHNHGSRDFKIVCQYIDMAVALGLPYVLIDAEWDEMGNGGTIDDALDYAQKQGVKVLIWYNSSTAWLGKDGAPGPHFRLNAPERREREFAWLEQQGVAGVKIDFFAGDKQETMQYCIDLLEAAARHHLMVNFHGATLPRGWQRTYPNLLSTEAVYGAEWYNNSPVLTDKAAAHNATLPFTRGIVGSMDYTPCTFSDSQHPHITTHAHELALAVLFESGLLHWADRPESYLTQPKQVKQLIGSLPTTWDETRLLAGYPGEQVVMARRKGRDWYVAGINGTNERVTLEFNIDFIGSKKTTTTVFTDSGNASSPWHINSKRKGRIVCEPRGGFVMVIKSK
;
A
#
# COMPACT_ATOMS: atom_id res chain seq x y z
N MET A 1 -7.90 3.56 45.71
CA MET A 1 -7.67 4.99 45.41
C MET A 1 -6.42 5.08 44.55
N HIS A 2 -6.58 5.23 43.25
CA HIS A 2 -5.45 5.41 42.31
C HIS A 2 -5.18 6.92 42.16
N GLU A 3 -4.03 7.38 42.58
CA GLU A 3 -3.58 8.74 42.39
C GLU A 3 -3.02 8.87 40.96
N THR A 4 -3.65 9.71 40.13
CA THR A 4 -3.18 10.02 38.77
C THR A 4 -2.37 11.33 38.82
N PHE A 5 -1.11 11.27 38.41
CA PHE A 5 -0.24 12.47 38.24
C PHE A 5 -0.31 12.94 36.78
N LEU A 6 -0.73 14.18 36.59
CA LEU A 6 -0.65 14.88 35.29
C LEU A 6 0.62 15.78 35.24
N GLN A 7 1.46 15.57 34.24
CA GLN A 7 2.52 16.51 33.89
C GLN A 7 1.99 17.45 32.80
N ARG A 8 2.09 18.77 33.02
CA ARG A 8 1.85 19.77 31.96
C ARG A 8 3.14 20.52 31.67
N LEU A 9 3.49 20.57 30.38
CA LEU A 9 4.52 21.46 29.86
C LEU A 9 3.86 22.80 29.53
N ILE A 10 4.31 23.87 30.14
CA ILE A 10 3.86 25.22 29.80
C ILE A 10 5.03 25.90 29.10
N SER A 11 4.85 26.28 27.85
CA SER A 11 5.81 27.11 27.12
C SER A 11 5.43 28.58 27.29
N VAL A 12 6.34 29.38 27.79
CA VAL A 12 6.20 30.83 27.87
C VAL A 12 7.20 31.45 26.90
N LYS A 13 6.71 32.21 25.92
CA LYS A 13 7.55 33.00 25.01
C LYS A 13 7.74 34.41 25.56
N PRO A 14 8.93 34.79 25.98
CA PRO A 14 9.25 36.20 26.22
C PRO A 14 9.38 36.95 24.88
N GLN A 15 9.15 38.23 24.87
CA GLN A 15 9.20 39.10 23.67
C GLN A 15 10.54 39.10 22.91
N ASN A 16 11.58 38.42 23.41
CA ASN A 16 12.94 38.41 22.83
C ASN A 16 13.36 37.05 22.24
N GLY A 17 12.42 36.24 21.77
CA GLY A 17 12.74 35.14 20.86
C GLY A 17 13.21 33.81 21.45
N ASN A 18 13.57 33.71 22.73
CA ASN A 18 14.04 32.48 23.37
C ASN A 18 12.91 31.76 24.14
N SER A 19 12.79 30.45 24.01
CA SER A 19 11.76 29.66 24.69
C SER A 19 12.28 29.12 26.03
N LEU A 20 11.56 29.41 27.11
CA LEU A 20 11.82 28.88 28.45
C LEU A 20 10.80 27.75 28.72
N PHE A 21 11.27 26.57 29.09
CA PHE A 21 10.42 25.48 29.49
C PHE A 21 10.38 25.31 31.01
N ILE A 22 9.18 25.36 31.60
CA ILE A 22 8.97 25.16 33.03
C ILE A 22 8.13 23.91 33.23
N ILE A 23 8.65 22.92 33.96
CA ILE A 23 7.94 21.70 34.35
C ILE A 23 7.32 21.91 35.74
N TYR A 24 5.99 21.81 35.79
CA TYR A 24 5.25 21.91 37.06
C TYR A 24 4.72 20.58 37.52
N LYS A 25 4.94 20.22 38.78
CA LYS A 25 4.43 19.02 39.43
C LYS A 25 3.41 19.42 40.49
N GLY A 26 2.13 19.11 40.29
CA GLY A 26 1.08 19.43 41.26
C GLY A 26 0.12 18.25 41.44
N ARG A 27 -0.47 18.13 42.62
CA ARG A 27 -1.49 17.14 42.98
C ARG A 27 -2.85 17.72 42.61
N VAL A 28 -3.69 16.93 41.90
CA VAL A 28 -5.05 17.34 41.56
C VAL A 28 -6.03 16.40 42.26
N ASP A 29 -6.92 16.94 43.07
CA ASP A 29 -8.01 16.21 43.71
C ASP A 29 -9.10 15.90 42.67
N ALA A 30 -9.52 14.63 42.61
CA ALA A 30 -10.37 14.05 41.56
C ALA A 30 -11.88 14.39 41.68
N HIS A 31 -12.27 15.38 42.44
CA HIS A 31 -13.68 15.69 42.73
C HIS A 31 -14.19 17.09 42.39
N LYS A 32 -13.56 17.79 41.41
CA LYS A 32 -14.18 19.03 40.90
C LYS A 32 -14.35 18.96 39.39
N SER A 33 -15.60 19.00 38.96
CA SER A 33 -16.05 19.07 37.60
C SER A 33 -15.53 20.32 36.88
N PHE A 34 -15.05 20.14 35.64
CA PHE A 34 -14.57 21.20 34.77
C PHE A 34 -15.74 22.01 34.19
N SER A 35 -16.27 22.93 34.98
CA SER A 35 -17.11 24.00 34.44
C SER A 35 -16.92 25.23 35.32
N SER A 36 -16.39 26.28 34.69
CA SER A 36 -16.14 27.63 35.23
C SER A 36 -14.70 27.97 35.69
N PHE A 37 -13.91 28.44 34.72
CA PHE A 37 -12.85 29.42 35.01
C PHE A 37 -13.14 30.67 34.16
N PRO A 38 -13.29 31.86 34.78
CA PRO A 38 -13.46 33.10 34.01
C PRO A 38 -12.13 33.55 33.43
N MET A 39 -12.18 34.09 32.22
CA MET A 39 -11.07 34.79 31.59
C MET A 39 -10.68 36.00 32.43
N ALA A 40 -9.43 36.08 32.85
CA ALA A 40 -8.89 37.20 33.60
C ALA A 40 -8.66 38.39 32.67
N GLU A 41 -9.41 39.47 32.92
CA GLU A 41 -9.09 40.82 32.45
C GLU A 41 -7.89 41.40 33.21
N LYS A 42 -7.02 42.07 32.43
CA LYS A 42 -6.00 43.07 32.78
C LYS A 42 -5.44 43.08 34.21
N ALA A 43 -4.19 42.67 34.36
CA ALA A 43 -3.38 42.97 35.52
C ALA A 43 -2.53 44.24 35.30
N PRO A 44 -2.37 45.12 36.32
CA PRO A 44 -1.51 46.30 36.24
C PRO A 44 -0.02 45.99 36.50
N GLU A 45 0.83 46.79 35.88
CA GLU A 45 2.27 46.73 36.02
C GLU A 45 2.73 47.01 37.48
N THR A 46 3.37 46.04 38.13
CA THR A 46 4.41 46.31 39.15
C THR A 46 5.41 45.18 39.16
N HIS A 47 6.67 45.52 39.01
CA HIS A 47 7.82 44.66 39.09
C HIS A 47 8.01 44.07 40.49
N GLN A 48 7.89 42.78 40.65
CA GLN A 48 8.64 41.99 41.65
C GLN A 48 8.77 40.54 41.20
N CYS A 49 9.97 40.16 40.73
CA CYS A 49 10.34 38.77 40.53
C CYS A 49 10.56 38.10 41.90
N ARG A 50 9.69 37.13 42.24
CA ARG A 50 9.97 36.18 43.32
C ARG A 50 10.66 34.95 42.76
N TYR A 51 11.86 34.68 43.25
CA TYR A 51 12.66 33.50 42.88
C TYR A 51 12.09 32.24 43.54
N PHE A 52 11.97 31.15 42.72
CA PHE A 52 11.70 29.82 43.26
C PHE A 52 12.96 28.96 43.15
N LYS A 53 13.32 28.30 44.24
CA LYS A 53 14.45 27.39 44.34
C LYS A 53 14.07 26.03 43.77
N VAL A 54 14.75 25.57 42.75
CA VAL A 54 14.60 24.24 42.19
C VAL A 54 15.76 23.38 42.68
N SER A 55 15.49 22.33 43.44
CA SER A 55 16.50 21.35 43.86
C SER A 55 16.41 20.14 42.92
N LEU A 56 17.52 19.84 42.25
CA LEU A 56 17.69 18.57 41.52
C LEU A 56 18.16 17.51 42.54
N LEU A 57 17.32 16.53 42.79
CA LEU A 57 17.69 15.31 43.54
C LEU A 57 18.18 14.26 42.53
N GLU A 58 19.49 14.05 42.53
CA GLU A 58 20.09 12.85 41.90
C GLU A 58 19.65 11.63 42.72
N GLY A 59 18.91 10.73 42.13
CA GLY A 59 18.49 9.44 42.75
C GLY A 59 17.12 8.94 42.37
N SER A 60 16.14 9.83 42.17
CA SER A 60 14.76 9.41 41.96
C SER A 60 14.42 8.97 40.50
N PHE A 61 15.25 9.36 39.54
CA PHE A 61 14.97 9.02 38.13
C PHE A 61 15.39 7.60 37.77
N ALA A 62 16.46 7.09 38.36
CA ALA A 62 16.92 5.71 38.14
C ALA A 62 16.03 4.66 38.79
N GLU A 63 15.41 4.99 39.95
CA GLU A 63 14.45 4.08 40.61
C GLU A 63 13.09 4.08 39.90
N MET A 64 12.65 5.21 39.38
CA MET A 64 11.38 5.33 38.65
C MET A 64 11.38 4.56 37.31
N CYS A 65 12.54 4.38 36.70
CA CYS A 65 12.70 3.57 35.47
C CYS A 65 12.77 2.05 35.75
N LYS A 66 13.07 1.64 36.97
CA LYS A 66 13.11 0.22 37.37
C LYS A 66 11.75 -0.39 37.68
N GLU A 67 10.76 0.41 38.05
CA GLU A 67 9.43 -0.07 38.44
C GLU A 67 8.43 -0.18 37.28
N ARG A 68 8.77 0.28 36.05
CA ARG A 68 7.92 0.13 34.85
C ARG A 68 8.72 -0.52 33.73
N GLY A 69 8.65 -1.84 33.68
CA GLY A 69 9.22 -2.61 32.60
C GLY A 69 8.40 -2.50 31.33
N ASP A 70 8.45 -1.36 30.62
CA ASP A 70 8.04 -1.25 29.21
C ASP A 70 8.24 0.21 28.75
N PHE A 71 9.52 0.59 28.57
CA PHE A 71 9.89 1.67 27.66
C PHE A 71 11.20 1.31 26.96
N GLY A 72 11.16 1.33 25.62
CA GLY A 72 12.21 0.80 24.78
C GLY A 72 13.60 1.40 25.02
N TRP A 73 14.59 0.55 25.00
CA TRP A 73 16.02 0.78 25.22
C TRP A 73 16.66 1.96 24.43
N LYS A 74 16.04 2.42 23.37
CA LYS A 74 16.57 3.52 22.54
C LYS A 74 16.58 4.88 23.24
N SER A 75 15.61 5.17 24.10
CA SER A 75 15.56 6.46 24.79
C SER A 75 16.62 6.55 25.91
N TYR A 76 17.04 5.42 26.45
CA TYR A 76 18.05 5.37 27.50
C TYR A 76 19.47 5.56 26.96
N GLU A 77 19.79 5.01 25.79
CA GLU A 77 21.10 5.21 25.14
C GLU A 77 21.31 6.64 24.64
N GLU A 78 20.27 7.29 24.13
CA GLU A 78 20.36 8.71 23.71
C GLU A 78 20.55 9.65 24.90
N THR A 79 19.90 9.38 26.03
CA THR A 79 20.07 10.17 27.25
C THR A 79 21.46 9.96 27.87
N GLN A 80 22.03 8.76 27.78
CA GLN A 80 23.41 8.49 28.20
C GLN A 80 24.46 9.15 27.29
N ARG A 81 24.23 9.21 25.96
CA ARG A 81 25.11 9.91 25.02
C ARG A 81 25.14 11.41 25.26
N ILE A 82 24.03 12.03 25.58
CA ILE A 82 23.99 13.46 25.96
C ILE A 82 24.71 13.71 27.29
N GLY A 83 24.52 12.80 28.26
CA GLY A 83 25.22 12.87 29.55
C GLY A 83 26.74 12.64 29.46
N ALA A 84 27.16 11.70 28.60
CA ALA A 84 28.59 11.42 28.37
C ALA A 84 29.29 12.57 27.62
N GLY A 85 28.64 13.13 26.57
CA GLY A 85 29.18 14.29 25.85
C GLY A 85 29.35 15.52 26.75
N PHE A 86 28.45 15.71 27.72
CA PHE A 86 28.55 16.80 28.69
C PHE A 86 29.67 16.58 29.72
N ALA A 87 29.92 15.34 30.16
CA ALA A 87 30.99 14.97 31.05
C ALA A 87 32.39 15.09 30.39
N GLU A 88 32.51 14.77 29.11
CA GLU A 88 33.73 14.91 28.33
C GLU A 88 34.08 16.39 28.10
N MET A 89 33.09 17.23 27.79
CA MET A 89 33.28 18.69 27.64
C MET A 89 33.70 19.38 28.97
N CYS A 90 33.30 18.85 30.13
CA CYS A 90 33.68 19.34 31.44
C CYS A 90 35.08 18.89 31.86
N ASN A 91 35.57 17.74 31.34
CA ASN A 91 36.91 17.23 31.67
C ASN A 91 38.06 17.92 30.88
N GLU A 92 37.78 18.40 29.67
CA GLU A 92 38.79 19.03 28.81
C GLU A 92 39.12 20.51 29.22
N ARG A 93 38.31 21.13 30.05
CA ARG A 93 38.54 22.53 30.52
C ARG A 93 38.72 22.60 32.03
N GLY A 94 39.93 22.30 32.45
CA GLY A 94 40.58 22.42 33.77
C GLY A 94 39.82 22.83 35.01
N GLY A 95 40.24 22.31 36.13
CA GLY A 95 39.99 22.47 37.57
C GLY A 95 39.08 23.59 38.14
N ALA A 96 38.82 24.66 37.44
CA ALA A 96 37.97 25.79 37.90
C ALA A 96 36.46 25.51 37.84
N LEU A 97 36.03 24.62 36.90
CA LEU A 97 34.63 24.28 36.74
C LEU A 97 34.10 23.33 37.83
N ARG A 98 34.97 22.49 38.43
CA ARG A 98 34.60 21.58 39.53
C ARG A 98 34.20 22.27 40.83
N LYS A 99 34.65 23.49 41.05
CA LYS A 99 34.33 24.25 42.26
C LYS A 99 33.00 25.00 42.14
N SER A 100 32.63 25.35 40.88
CA SER A 100 31.41 26.12 40.60
C SER A 100 30.14 25.24 40.54
N LEU A 101 30.28 23.91 40.26
CA LEU A 101 29.13 22.95 40.20
C LEU A 101 28.60 22.57 41.60
N ARG A 102 29.32 22.91 42.70
CA ARG A 102 28.84 22.61 44.06
C ARG A 102 27.89 23.65 44.64
N ASP A 103 27.86 24.87 44.13
CA ASP A 103 27.18 25.99 44.81
C ASP A 103 26.12 26.74 43.97
N GLY A 104 25.62 26.23 42.85
CA GLY A 104 24.53 26.91 42.17
C GLY A 104 24.27 26.65 40.72
N ILE A 105 23.22 27.19 40.22
CA ILE A 105 22.61 27.06 38.89
C ILE A 105 23.45 27.82 37.86
N CYS A 106 23.86 27.17 36.76
CA CYS A 106 24.45 27.82 35.60
C CYS A 106 23.40 28.04 34.50
N VAL A 107 23.35 29.24 33.96
CA VAL A 107 22.49 29.64 32.83
C VAL A 107 23.36 30.01 31.64
N PHE A 108 23.00 29.50 30.48
CA PHE A 108 23.71 29.78 29.21
C PHE A 108 22.98 30.87 28.44
N GLY A 109 23.65 31.92 28.06
CA GLY A 109 23.18 32.97 27.16
C GLY A 109 24.24 33.30 26.12
N GLU A 110 23.86 33.83 24.98
CA GLU A 110 24.80 34.16 23.90
C GLU A 110 25.98 34.99 24.38
N ASN A 111 27.17 34.37 24.41
CA ASN A 111 28.47 34.97 24.77
C ASN A 111 28.82 35.17 26.25
N TYR A 112 28.00 34.74 27.24
CA TYR A 112 28.36 34.89 28.66
C TYR A 112 27.92 33.71 29.54
N TRP A 113 28.77 33.36 30.54
CA TRP A 113 28.44 32.42 31.59
C TRP A 113 28.12 33.16 32.89
N TYR A 114 27.00 32.85 33.54
CA TYR A 114 26.65 33.37 34.85
C TYR A 114 26.57 32.22 35.87
N CYS A 115 27.40 32.32 36.93
CA CYS A 115 27.36 31.41 38.06
C CYS A 115 27.34 32.21 39.34
N GLY A 116 26.26 32.11 40.14
CA GLY A 116 26.16 32.71 41.44
C GLY A 116 26.28 34.25 41.45
N GLU A 117 26.31 34.87 42.66
CA GLU A 117 26.25 36.31 42.85
C GLU A 117 27.48 37.12 42.38
N LYS A 118 28.43 36.56 41.67
CA LYS A 118 29.57 37.30 41.12
C LYS A 118 29.74 37.05 39.63
N SER A 119 29.57 38.10 38.84
CA SER A 119 29.92 38.12 37.42
C SER A 119 31.44 38.07 37.24
N VAL A 120 31.97 37.07 36.56
CA VAL A 120 33.38 37.03 36.15
C VAL A 120 33.43 37.52 34.70
N SER A 121 33.89 38.72 34.46
CA SER A 121 34.17 39.24 33.14
C SER A 121 35.55 38.72 32.71
N LEU A 122 35.61 37.87 31.71
CA LEU A 122 36.85 37.58 31.00
C LEU A 122 37.15 38.75 30.06
N ARG A 123 38.05 39.64 30.47
CA ARG A 123 38.66 40.61 29.55
C ARG A 123 39.53 39.84 28.56
N ALA A 124 39.27 40.03 27.31
CA ALA A 124 40.19 39.64 26.25
C ALA A 124 41.50 40.45 26.47
N GLU A 125 42.58 39.76 26.85
CA GLU A 125 43.90 40.35 26.79
C GLU A 125 44.22 40.73 25.35
N GLN A 126 44.42 42.02 25.12
CA GLN A 126 44.98 42.56 23.89
C GLN A 126 46.40 42.06 23.74
N ILE A 127 46.59 41.07 22.87
CA ILE A 127 47.95 40.74 22.40
C ILE A 127 48.35 41.84 21.41
N THR A 128 49.21 42.72 21.86
CA THR A 128 49.83 43.76 21.02
C THR A 128 50.88 43.09 20.13
N TYR A 129 50.52 42.78 18.90
CA TYR A 129 51.52 42.43 17.89
C TYR A 129 52.17 43.69 17.32
N HIS A 130 53.48 43.76 17.49
CA HIS A 130 54.29 44.82 16.92
C HIS A 130 54.17 44.92 15.41
N LYS A 131 53.96 46.13 14.94
CA LYS A 131 54.01 46.57 13.56
C LYS A 131 55.30 46.13 12.88
N THR A 132 55.23 45.22 11.94
CA THR A 132 55.90 45.22 10.64
C THR A 132 55.37 44.07 9.78
N MET A 133 54.16 44.20 9.29
CA MET A 133 53.69 43.35 8.18
C MET A 133 53.87 44.14 6.89
N ASN A 134 54.73 43.63 6.00
CA ASN A 134 55.05 44.22 4.74
C ASN A 134 53.76 44.38 3.90
N GLN A 135 53.51 45.59 3.40
CA GLN A 135 52.30 45.95 2.63
C GLN A 135 52.02 45.00 1.46
N THR A 136 53.07 44.38 0.96
CA THR A 136 52.96 43.38 -0.12
C THR A 136 52.30 42.08 0.34
N ILE A 137 52.50 41.67 1.61
CA ILE A 137 51.88 40.46 2.18
C ILE A 137 50.40 40.75 2.48
N LEU A 138 50.06 41.92 3.03
CA LEU A 138 48.66 42.29 3.27
C LEU A 138 47.86 42.38 1.97
N LYS A 139 48.43 42.94 0.89
CA LYS A 139 47.79 42.97 -0.44
C LYS A 139 47.58 41.58 -1.04
N ARG A 140 48.50 40.64 -0.77
CA ARG A 140 48.32 39.22 -1.20
C ARG A 140 47.22 38.52 -0.43
N TYR A 141 47.10 38.72 0.88
CA TYR A 141 46.02 38.14 1.67
C TYR A 141 44.68 38.78 1.36
N ILE A 142 44.59 40.08 1.11
CA ILE A 142 43.33 40.71 0.65
C ILE A 142 42.96 40.23 -0.74
N ALA A 143 43.92 40.04 -1.64
CA ALA A 143 43.63 39.47 -2.98
C ALA A 143 43.17 38.01 -2.91
N ILE A 144 43.77 37.19 -2.04
CA ILE A 144 43.33 35.80 -1.80
C ILE A 144 41.96 35.76 -1.15
N PHE A 145 41.68 36.65 -0.17
CA PHE A 145 40.37 36.73 0.48
C PHE A 145 39.26 37.21 -0.50
N LEU A 146 39.58 38.18 -1.37
CA LEU A 146 38.70 38.65 -2.40
C LEU A 146 38.51 37.57 -3.49
N PHE A 147 39.52 36.78 -3.82
CA PHE A 147 39.42 35.66 -4.77
C PHE A 147 38.62 34.51 -4.20
N ILE A 148 38.77 34.21 -2.90
CA ILE A 148 37.94 33.19 -2.20
C ILE A 148 36.50 33.69 -2.02
N ALA A 149 36.30 34.99 -1.73
CA ALA A 149 34.98 35.57 -1.61
C ALA A 149 34.27 35.66 -2.97
N THR A 150 34.97 35.99 -4.08
CA THR A 150 34.39 35.97 -5.40
C THR A 150 34.19 34.52 -5.93
N ALA A 151 35.04 33.57 -5.56
CA ALA A 151 34.82 32.15 -5.85
C ALA A 151 33.65 31.59 -5.04
N ALA A 152 33.46 32.02 -3.78
CA ALA A 152 32.31 31.63 -2.97
C ALA A 152 30.99 32.25 -3.44
N VAL A 153 31.03 33.49 -3.96
CA VAL A 153 29.82 34.14 -4.52
C VAL A 153 29.48 33.63 -5.90
N ASN A 154 30.48 33.24 -6.71
CA ASN A 154 30.25 32.61 -8.02
C ASN A 154 30.04 31.08 -7.96
N GLY A 155 30.26 30.47 -6.81
CA GLY A 155 30.08 29.03 -6.63
C GLY A 155 28.66 28.60 -6.22
N TRP A 156 27.71 29.53 -6.02
CA TRP A 156 26.36 29.22 -5.55
C TRP A 156 25.23 29.60 -6.51
N ALA A 157 25.54 30.00 -7.71
CA ALA A 157 24.59 29.86 -8.81
C ALA A 157 24.91 28.54 -9.51
N ALA A 158 24.61 27.40 -8.89
CA ALA A 158 24.49 26.16 -9.61
C ALA A 158 23.34 26.38 -10.62
N THR A 159 23.70 26.67 -11.87
CA THR A 159 22.75 26.55 -12.98
C THR A 159 22.10 25.20 -12.84
N LEU A 160 20.79 25.17 -12.58
CA LEU A 160 19.98 23.96 -12.61
C LEU A 160 20.13 23.35 -14.00
N THR A 161 21.13 22.48 -14.17
CA THR A 161 21.26 21.68 -15.38
C THR A 161 20.22 20.57 -15.29
N ASN A 162 19.58 20.27 -16.42
CA ASN A 162 18.69 19.10 -16.54
C ASN A 162 19.41 17.87 -16.01
N ARG A 163 18.97 17.37 -14.83
CA ARG A 163 19.54 16.16 -14.23
C ARG A 163 18.79 14.95 -14.74
N SER A 164 19.53 13.89 -15.03
CA SER A 164 18.99 12.61 -15.46
C SER A 164 19.42 11.51 -14.50
N PHE A 165 18.48 10.70 -14.06
CA PHE A 165 18.69 9.55 -13.20
C PHE A 165 18.15 8.29 -13.87
N THR A 166 18.72 7.13 -13.56
CA THR A 166 18.31 5.87 -14.17
C THR A 166 18.02 4.79 -13.12
N SER A 167 17.14 3.86 -13.48
CA SER A 167 16.93 2.61 -12.75
C SER A 167 18.25 1.82 -12.61
N PRO A 168 18.33 0.84 -11.70
CA PRO A 168 19.53 0.02 -11.52
C PRO A 168 20.05 -0.62 -12.82
N ASN A 169 19.15 -1.15 -13.68
CA ASN A 169 19.50 -1.70 -14.99
C ASN A 169 19.73 -0.63 -16.08
N GLY A 170 19.42 0.64 -15.81
CA GLY A 170 19.56 1.75 -16.74
C GLY A 170 18.51 1.81 -17.85
N CYS A 171 17.40 1.08 -17.72
CA CYS A 171 16.34 1.02 -18.74
C CYS A 171 15.27 2.10 -18.57
N ILE A 172 14.91 2.46 -17.34
CA ILE A 172 14.02 3.59 -17.04
C ILE A 172 14.87 4.81 -16.75
N ILE A 173 14.50 5.93 -17.36
CA ILE A 173 15.22 7.21 -17.30
C ILE A 173 14.25 8.26 -16.80
N TRP A 174 14.63 8.93 -15.72
CA TRP A 174 13.93 10.05 -15.10
C TRP A 174 14.71 11.34 -15.37
N ASN A 175 14.09 12.29 -16.05
CA ASN A 175 14.71 13.57 -16.41
C ASN A 175 13.96 14.72 -15.74
N THR A 176 14.70 15.69 -15.20
CA THR A 176 14.11 16.97 -14.80
C THR A 176 13.97 17.88 -16.01
N ILE A 177 12.83 18.55 -16.16
CA ILE A 177 12.59 19.61 -17.13
C ILE A 177 12.63 20.94 -16.39
N THR A 178 13.51 21.86 -16.81
CA THR A 178 13.71 23.14 -16.15
C THR A 178 13.37 24.32 -17.06
N THR A 179 12.82 25.39 -16.47
CA THR A 179 12.67 26.69 -17.13
C THR A 179 13.30 27.74 -16.21
N GLY A 180 14.43 28.33 -16.66
CA GLY A 180 15.26 29.15 -15.77
C GLY A 180 15.81 28.35 -14.59
N ASP A 181 15.60 28.83 -13.39
CA ASP A 181 16.06 28.21 -12.13
C ASP A 181 14.98 27.35 -11.46
N SER A 182 13.94 26.96 -12.18
CA SER A 182 12.82 26.18 -11.61
C SER A 182 12.63 24.87 -12.37
N ILE A 183 12.34 23.78 -11.64
CA ILE A 183 11.84 22.54 -12.22
C ILE A 183 10.36 22.77 -12.55
N THR A 184 9.98 22.54 -13.82
CA THR A 184 8.61 22.71 -14.30
C THR A 184 7.89 21.40 -14.56
N ALA A 185 8.63 20.30 -14.79
CA ALA A 185 8.08 18.98 -15.04
C ALA A 185 9.14 17.89 -14.84
N PHE A 186 8.71 16.64 -14.90
CA PHE A 186 9.59 15.47 -14.95
C PHE A 186 9.19 14.59 -16.13
N ASP A 187 10.18 14.17 -16.92
CA ASP A 187 9.99 13.26 -18.03
C ASP A 187 10.40 11.84 -17.64
N ILE A 188 9.60 10.87 -18.03
CA ILE A 188 9.91 9.44 -17.85
C ILE A 188 10.00 8.80 -19.23
N SER A 189 11.16 8.21 -19.47
CA SER A 189 11.47 7.50 -20.71
C SER A 189 11.91 6.07 -20.41
N TYR A 190 11.70 5.16 -21.38
CA TYR A 190 12.07 3.75 -21.28
C TYR A 190 12.81 3.25 -22.50
N ARG A 191 13.71 2.31 -22.30
CA ARG A 191 14.36 1.50 -23.34
C ARG A 191 14.45 0.04 -22.89
N GLN A 192 14.24 -0.88 -23.82
CA GLN A 192 14.20 -2.31 -23.50
C GLN A 192 15.55 -2.84 -22.97
N ASP A 193 16.65 -2.29 -23.49
CA ASP A 193 18.02 -2.48 -23.00
C ASP A 193 18.85 -1.22 -23.24
N LYS A 194 20.09 -1.18 -22.75
CA LYS A 194 20.98 0.01 -22.83
C LYS A 194 21.30 0.44 -24.26
N ASN A 195 21.16 -0.43 -25.25
CA ASN A 195 21.47 -0.19 -26.65
C ASN A 195 20.22 0.07 -27.49
N SER A 196 19.04 -0.17 -26.95
CA SER A 196 17.75 0.01 -27.63
C SER A 196 17.36 1.49 -27.70
N LYS A 197 16.50 1.81 -28.67
CA LYS A 197 15.91 3.14 -28.79
C LYS A 197 15.14 3.49 -27.51
N THR A 198 15.35 4.70 -27.03
CA THR A 198 14.58 5.28 -25.92
C THR A 198 13.24 5.77 -26.43
N HIS A 199 12.16 5.42 -25.73
CA HIS A 199 10.81 5.89 -25.96
C HIS A 199 10.35 6.75 -24.79
N HIS A 200 9.68 7.85 -25.09
CA HIS A 200 8.94 8.62 -24.10
C HIS A 200 7.78 7.77 -23.56
N VAL A 201 7.55 7.82 -22.26
CA VAL A 201 6.46 7.08 -21.58
C VAL A 201 5.40 8.03 -21.08
N THR A 202 5.78 9.03 -20.29
CA THR A 202 4.88 10.05 -19.75
C THR A 202 5.69 11.24 -19.24
N THR A 203 5.03 12.38 -19.12
CA THR A 203 5.54 13.56 -18.41
C THR A 203 4.67 13.83 -17.20
N ILE A 204 5.29 14.04 -16.04
CA ILE A 204 4.60 14.60 -14.85
C ILE A 204 4.62 16.11 -15.03
N THR A 205 3.47 16.66 -15.44
CA THR A 205 3.33 18.07 -15.87
C THR A 205 3.09 19.02 -14.70
N GLU A 206 2.53 18.51 -13.60
CA GLU A 206 2.34 19.21 -12.34
C GLU A 206 2.75 18.30 -11.19
N PHE A 207 3.26 18.87 -10.10
CA PHE A 207 3.69 18.15 -8.91
C PHE A 207 3.62 19.02 -7.65
N GLY A 208 3.71 18.40 -6.48
CA GLY A 208 3.64 19.06 -5.19
C GLY A 208 2.31 18.85 -4.48
N VAL A 209 2.25 19.26 -3.22
CA VAL A 209 1.04 19.20 -2.39
C VAL A 209 0.80 20.53 -1.70
N GLU A 210 -0.47 20.89 -1.52
CA GLU A 210 -0.90 22.07 -0.80
C GLU A 210 -1.64 21.69 0.48
N THR A 211 -1.49 22.51 1.51
CA THR A 211 -2.15 22.31 2.79
C THR A 211 -3.22 23.38 3.03
N LYS A 212 -4.16 23.08 3.92
CA LYS A 212 -5.26 23.97 4.28
C LYS A 212 -4.79 25.33 4.82
N ASP A 213 -3.62 25.39 5.47
CA ASP A 213 -3.03 26.62 6.03
C ASP A 213 -2.08 27.33 5.05
N GLY A 214 -2.11 26.95 3.76
CA GLY A 214 -1.45 27.67 2.66
C GLY A 214 0.01 27.31 2.43
N ALA A 215 0.51 26.15 2.89
CA ALA A 215 1.82 25.68 2.45
C ALA A 215 1.75 25.05 1.05
N GLY A 216 2.86 25.06 0.34
CA GLY A 216 3.06 24.37 -0.92
C GLY A 216 2.88 25.23 -2.17
N HIS A 217 2.66 26.53 -2.04
CA HIS A 217 2.59 27.44 -3.19
C HIS A 217 3.98 27.90 -3.67
N HIS A 218 4.16 28.06 -4.99
CA HIS A 218 5.36 28.58 -5.65
C HIS A 218 6.65 27.86 -5.21
N LEU A 219 6.66 26.56 -5.38
CA LEU A 219 7.77 25.69 -4.99
C LEU A 219 9.07 26.04 -5.72
N ARG A 220 10.12 26.32 -4.97
CA ARG A 220 11.48 26.52 -5.48
C ARG A 220 12.36 25.37 -5.02
N LEU A 221 13.10 24.75 -5.94
CA LEU A 221 14.09 23.74 -5.60
C LEU A 221 15.20 24.33 -4.74
N VAL A 222 15.49 23.68 -3.61
CA VAL A 222 16.61 24.05 -2.71
C VAL A 222 17.70 22.99 -2.67
N ASP A 223 17.35 21.72 -2.88
CA ASP A 223 18.33 20.63 -2.88
C ASP A 223 17.86 19.43 -3.73
N THR A 224 18.81 18.66 -4.24
CA THR A 224 18.60 17.36 -4.87
C THR A 224 19.66 16.39 -4.38
N SER A 225 19.26 15.33 -3.70
CA SER A 225 20.18 14.32 -3.22
C SER A 225 20.90 13.57 -4.35
N ASP A 226 22.05 13.02 -4.06
CA ASP A 226 22.63 11.99 -4.92
C ASP A 226 21.78 10.71 -4.85
N PRO A 227 21.72 9.92 -5.93
CA PRO A 227 21.00 8.64 -5.92
C PRO A 227 21.61 7.67 -4.93
N HIS A 228 20.79 7.10 -4.03
CA HIS A 228 21.22 6.08 -3.11
C HIS A 228 20.43 4.77 -3.31
N PRO A 229 21.04 3.60 -3.04
CA PRO A 229 20.40 2.32 -3.26
C PRO A 229 19.30 2.06 -2.23
N VAL A 230 18.18 1.50 -2.70
CA VAL A 230 17.16 0.87 -1.87
C VAL A 230 17.25 -0.63 -2.11
N PHE A 231 17.42 -1.42 -1.06
CA PHE A 231 17.50 -2.87 -1.18
C PHE A 231 16.90 -3.57 0.02
N GLU A 232 15.98 -4.48 -0.24
CA GLU A 232 15.34 -5.31 0.76
C GLU A 232 14.87 -6.62 0.12
N THR A 233 14.95 -7.74 0.83
CA THR A 233 14.30 -8.99 0.43
C THR A 233 13.29 -9.38 1.49
N TYR A 234 12.09 -9.76 1.08
CA TYR A 234 11.00 -10.11 1.99
C TYR A 234 10.17 -11.27 1.45
N ALA A 235 9.50 -11.98 2.36
CA ALA A 235 8.59 -13.07 2.02
C ALA A 235 7.15 -12.57 1.92
N MET A 236 6.37 -13.18 1.00
CA MET A 236 4.93 -12.98 0.86
C MET A 236 4.21 -14.31 1.08
N ILE A 237 3.08 -14.28 1.80
CA ILE A 237 2.21 -15.45 1.97
C ILE A 237 1.32 -15.61 0.73
N VAL A 238 0.76 -14.53 0.23
CA VAL A 238 -0.06 -14.48 -0.99
C VAL A 238 0.61 -13.62 -2.05
N GLY A 239 0.23 -13.76 -3.32
CA GLY A 239 0.74 -12.96 -4.41
C GLY A 239 1.46 -13.77 -5.49
N LYS A 240 2.07 -13.04 -6.39
CA LYS A 240 2.71 -13.56 -7.61
C LYS A 240 4.04 -14.26 -7.37
N LYS A 241 4.70 -13.95 -6.24
CA LYS A 241 6.01 -14.48 -5.82
C LYS A 241 6.03 -14.66 -4.31
N SER A 242 6.60 -15.76 -3.84
CA SER A 242 6.77 -16.01 -2.39
C SER A 242 7.96 -15.27 -1.79
N ILE A 243 8.98 -14.94 -2.60
CA ILE A 243 10.14 -14.12 -2.21
C ILE A 243 10.22 -12.93 -3.18
N CYS A 244 10.16 -11.74 -2.63
CA CYS A 244 10.23 -10.48 -3.37
C CYS A 244 11.53 -9.74 -3.06
N THR A 245 12.02 -8.96 -4.02
CA THR A 245 13.23 -8.15 -3.87
C THR A 245 12.91 -6.71 -4.26
N ASN A 246 12.86 -5.85 -3.26
CA ASN A 246 12.79 -4.42 -3.41
C ASN A 246 14.20 -3.92 -3.76
N HIS A 247 14.44 -3.56 -5.02
CA HIS A 247 15.74 -3.10 -5.51
C HIS A 247 15.59 -1.89 -6.41
N GLY A 248 15.89 -0.72 -5.88
CA GLY A 248 15.74 0.56 -6.55
C GLY A 248 16.86 1.55 -6.25
N ARG A 249 16.73 2.74 -6.81
CA ARG A 249 17.53 3.93 -6.49
C ARG A 249 16.60 5.05 -6.08
N GLU A 250 16.87 5.68 -4.94
CA GLU A 250 16.10 6.80 -4.42
C GLU A 250 16.83 8.11 -4.66
N VAL A 251 16.08 9.12 -5.12
CA VAL A 251 16.49 10.52 -5.25
C VAL A 251 15.45 11.37 -4.52
N VAL A 252 15.92 12.35 -3.75
CA VAL A 252 15.05 13.27 -3.01
C VAL A 252 15.25 14.68 -3.54
N TYR A 253 14.17 15.31 -3.98
CA TYR A 253 14.11 16.73 -4.31
C TYR A 253 13.50 17.48 -3.14
N THR A 254 14.21 18.45 -2.61
CA THR A 254 13.70 19.33 -1.54
C THR A 254 13.30 20.67 -2.12
N PHE A 255 12.03 21.00 -1.97
CA PHE A 255 11.45 22.27 -2.40
C PHE A 255 11.12 23.13 -1.18
N GLU A 256 11.13 24.44 -1.35
CA GLU A 256 10.76 25.44 -0.36
C GLU A 256 9.68 26.34 -0.97
N ASP A 257 8.62 26.62 -0.22
CA ASP A 257 7.54 27.53 -0.61
C ASP A 257 7.83 29.00 -0.22
N ASP A 258 6.90 29.90 -0.55
CA ASP A 258 7.03 31.33 -0.28
C ASP A 258 7.14 31.68 1.23
N VAL A 259 6.65 30.80 2.11
CA VAL A 259 6.67 30.98 3.57
C VAL A 259 7.78 30.16 4.24
N LYS A 260 8.74 29.67 3.45
CA LYS A 260 9.91 28.91 3.91
C LYS A 260 9.60 27.53 4.50
N ARG A 261 8.46 26.95 4.16
CA ARG A 261 8.18 25.57 4.47
C ARG A 261 8.71 24.65 3.39
N GLN A 262 9.25 23.52 3.82
CA GLN A 262 9.84 22.56 2.91
C GLN A 262 8.89 21.38 2.68
N GLN A 263 8.85 20.93 1.42
CA GLN A 263 8.32 19.64 1.05
C GLN A 263 9.36 18.87 0.24
N ARG A 264 9.41 17.58 0.43
CA ARG A 264 10.27 16.68 -0.32
C ARG A 264 9.45 15.84 -1.30
N LEU A 265 9.92 15.76 -2.54
CA LEU A 265 9.49 14.77 -3.51
C LEU A 265 10.52 13.65 -3.48
N VAL A 266 10.13 12.49 -2.96
CA VAL A 266 10.94 11.27 -2.93
C VAL A 266 10.61 10.44 -4.15
N VAL A 267 11.60 10.17 -4.99
CA VAL A 267 11.46 9.38 -6.23
C VAL A 267 12.31 8.13 -6.12
N ARG A 268 11.72 6.97 -6.36
CA ARG A 268 12.41 5.68 -6.46
C ARG A 268 12.31 5.14 -7.87
N LEU A 269 13.45 4.79 -8.44
CA LEU A 269 13.56 4.20 -9.77
C LEU A 269 13.87 2.72 -9.63
N TYR A 270 12.97 1.89 -10.13
CA TYR A 270 13.06 0.43 -10.15
C TYR A 270 13.30 -0.07 -11.57
N ASN A 271 13.63 -1.35 -11.75
CA ASN A 271 13.82 -1.92 -13.08
C ASN A 271 12.49 -2.06 -13.85
N ASP A 272 11.38 -2.05 -13.14
CA ASP A 272 10.02 -2.26 -13.62
C ASP A 272 9.08 -1.08 -13.32
N GLY A 273 9.61 0.09 -12.91
CA GLY A 273 8.77 1.27 -12.68
C GLY A 273 9.42 2.39 -11.89
N VAL A 274 8.59 3.39 -11.65
CA VAL A 274 8.90 4.59 -10.84
C VAL A 274 7.85 4.70 -9.73
N ALA A 275 8.32 4.98 -8.52
CA ALA A 275 7.47 5.31 -7.39
C ALA A 275 7.82 6.73 -6.91
N LEU A 276 6.81 7.54 -6.62
CA LEU A 276 7.01 8.87 -6.06
C LEU A 276 6.04 9.13 -4.89
N ARG A 277 6.49 9.93 -3.92
CA ARG A 277 5.67 10.39 -2.81
C ARG A 277 6.16 11.74 -2.29
N TYR A 278 5.31 12.39 -1.53
CA TYR A 278 5.61 13.65 -0.87
C TYR A 278 5.81 13.46 0.63
N GLU A 279 6.72 14.27 1.20
CA GLU A 279 6.96 14.30 2.63
C GLU A 279 7.03 15.77 3.10
N MET A 280 6.37 16.05 4.21
CA MET A 280 6.43 17.35 4.90
C MET A 280 6.68 17.13 6.37
N ASP A 281 7.51 17.97 6.98
CA ASP A 281 7.77 17.96 8.41
C ASP A 281 7.10 19.16 9.09
N ASN A 282 6.93 19.08 10.40
CA ASN A 282 6.49 20.17 11.27
C ASN A 282 5.11 20.76 10.91
N LEU A 283 4.19 19.96 10.40
CA LEU A 283 2.81 20.40 10.21
C LEU A 283 2.16 20.75 11.55
N LEU A 284 1.41 21.86 11.58
CA LEU A 284 0.75 22.38 12.78
C LEU A 284 -0.77 22.23 12.68
N HIS A 285 -1.26 21.01 12.96
CA HIS A 285 -2.69 20.68 12.95
C HIS A 285 -3.40 21.13 11.65
N THR A 286 -2.83 20.76 10.53
CA THR A 286 -3.35 21.06 9.18
C THR A 286 -3.56 19.77 8.38
N ARG A 287 -4.13 19.87 7.20
CA ARG A 287 -4.27 18.73 6.29
C ARG A 287 -3.84 19.14 4.88
N VAL A 288 -3.38 18.15 4.12
CA VAL A 288 -3.20 18.29 2.68
C VAL A 288 -4.57 18.39 2.04
N THR A 289 -4.76 19.39 1.19
CA THR A 289 -6.02 19.67 0.48
C THR A 289 -5.94 19.33 -1.00
N THR A 290 -4.74 19.41 -1.58
CA THR A 290 -4.54 19.21 -3.01
C THR A 290 -3.22 18.48 -3.24
N GLU A 291 -3.25 17.50 -4.12
CA GLU A 291 -2.07 16.90 -4.74
C GLU A 291 -2.10 17.26 -6.22
N HIS A 292 -0.97 17.74 -6.75
CA HIS A 292 -0.85 18.22 -8.14
C HIS A 292 -0.26 17.18 -9.09
N THR A 293 0.12 15.99 -8.62
CA THR A 293 0.71 14.96 -9.47
C THR A 293 -0.16 14.67 -10.68
N THR A 294 0.31 15.04 -11.87
CA THR A 294 -0.45 14.94 -13.13
C THR A 294 0.37 14.19 -14.17
N PHE A 295 -0.12 13.05 -14.62
CA PHE A 295 0.49 12.24 -15.66
C PHE A 295 -0.11 12.57 -17.03
N ARG A 296 0.75 12.83 -18.03
CA ARG A 296 0.31 13.06 -19.40
C ARG A 296 0.21 11.75 -20.18
N ILE A 297 -0.95 11.53 -20.80
CA ILE A 297 -1.19 10.44 -21.75
C ILE A 297 -1.66 11.10 -23.05
N ASP A 298 -0.80 11.09 -24.09
CA ASP A 298 -1.07 11.77 -25.34
C ASP A 298 -2.30 11.21 -26.07
N GLU A 299 -2.99 12.05 -26.85
CA GLU A 299 -4.06 11.61 -27.72
C GLU A 299 -3.55 10.58 -28.75
N GLY A 300 -4.41 9.64 -29.12
CA GLY A 300 -4.07 8.51 -29.98
C GLY A 300 -3.40 7.33 -29.23
N THR A 301 -2.95 7.52 -27.98
CA THR A 301 -2.34 6.46 -27.17
C THR A 301 -3.41 5.49 -26.66
N LYS A 302 -3.22 4.20 -26.91
CA LYS A 302 -4.12 3.16 -26.41
C LYS A 302 -4.06 3.08 -24.89
N ARG A 303 -5.23 3.03 -24.26
CA ARG A 303 -5.40 2.94 -22.83
C ARG A 303 -6.58 2.04 -22.46
N TRP A 304 -6.44 1.29 -21.37
CA TRP A 304 -7.48 0.48 -20.75
C TRP A 304 -7.70 1.04 -19.35
N MET A 305 -8.82 1.74 -19.17
CA MET A 305 -9.13 2.46 -17.95
C MET A 305 -10.57 2.20 -17.55
N GLN A 306 -10.77 1.91 -16.28
CA GLN A 306 -12.09 1.72 -15.67
C GLN A 306 -12.64 3.07 -15.20
N LYS A 307 -13.94 3.32 -15.38
CA LYS A 307 -14.63 4.43 -14.72
C LYS A 307 -14.65 4.17 -13.21
N TRP A 308 -14.37 5.21 -12.42
CA TRP A 308 -14.37 5.04 -10.97
C TRP A 308 -15.77 4.77 -10.44
N ASN A 309 -15.92 3.76 -9.61
CA ASN A 309 -17.07 3.48 -8.77
C ASN A 309 -16.58 2.92 -7.42
N GLU A 310 -17.42 2.96 -6.40
CA GLU A 310 -17.01 2.60 -5.02
C GLU A 310 -16.43 1.19 -4.87
N PRO A 311 -17.04 0.12 -5.46
CA PRO A 311 -16.52 -1.23 -5.32
C PRO A 311 -15.47 -1.63 -6.37
N TYR A 312 -15.11 -0.73 -7.31
CA TYR A 312 -14.20 -1.03 -8.43
C TYR A 312 -14.73 -2.13 -9.37
N GLU A 313 -16.02 -2.28 -9.47
CA GLU A 313 -16.69 -3.26 -10.30
C GLU A 313 -17.15 -2.64 -11.61
N ASP A 314 -16.29 -2.64 -12.62
CA ASP A 314 -16.58 -2.23 -13.99
C ASP A 314 -15.53 -2.83 -14.94
N PHE A 315 -15.68 -2.57 -16.23
CA PHE A 315 -14.80 -3.03 -17.30
C PHE A 315 -13.65 -2.05 -17.54
N TYR A 316 -12.61 -2.55 -18.22
CA TYR A 316 -11.47 -1.76 -18.72
C TYR A 316 -11.57 -1.63 -20.25
N PRO A 317 -12.42 -0.77 -20.80
CA PRO A 317 -12.56 -0.62 -22.25
C PRO A 317 -11.29 -0.05 -22.86
N LEU A 318 -10.94 -0.50 -24.08
CA LEU A 318 -9.91 0.13 -24.89
C LEU A 318 -10.39 1.50 -25.38
N ALA A 319 -9.61 2.53 -25.11
CA ALA A 319 -9.78 3.88 -25.64
C ALA A 319 -8.46 4.39 -26.24
N THR A 320 -8.55 5.36 -27.16
CA THR A 320 -7.39 6.08 -27.73
C THR A 320 -7.47 7.57 -27.49
N THR A 321 -8.51 8.04 -26.83
CA THR A 321 -8.73 9.45 -26.48
C THR A 321 -9.06 9.58 -24.99
N GLY A 322 -8.73 10.71 -24.40
CA GLY A 322 -9.19 11.12 -23.08
C GLY A 322 -10.49 11.92 -23.11
N ASN A 323 -11.02 12.23 -24.29
CA ASN A 323 -12.30 12.92 -24.46
C ASN A 323 -13.47 11.95 -24.21
N ASP A 324 -13.94 11.90 -22.98
CA ASP A 324 -15.12 11.14 -22.53
C ASP A 324 -15.97 12.06 -21.65
N ASN A 325 -17.25 11.74 -21.51
CA ASN A 325 -18.12 12.43 -20.56
C ASN A 325 -17.80 12.09 -19.10
N ASN A 326 -17.05 11.02 -18.89
CA ASN A 326 -16.47 10.68 -17.59
C ASN A 326 -15.09 11.31 -17.47
N HIS A 327 -14.84 11.95 -16.34
CA HIS A 327 -13.56 12.58 -16.04
C HIS A 327 -12.88 11.98 -14.80
N ARG A 328 -13.48 10.95 -14.17
CA ARG A 328 -12.93 10.27 -13.00
C ARG A 328 -12.67 8.79 -13.32
N TRP A 329 -11.40 8.39 -13.21
CA TRP A 329 -10.92 7.06 -13.58
C TRP A 329 -10.34 6.34 -12.38
N ALA A 330 -10.67 5.07 -12.24
CA ALA A 330 -10.11 4.22 -11.20
C ALA A 330 -8.67 3.80 -11.51
N PHE A 331 -7.89 3.52 -10.50
CA PHE A 331 -6.69 2.70 -10.62
C PHE A 331 -7.06 1.21 -10.74
N PRO A 332 -6.18 0.38 -11.37
CA PRO A 332 -5.05 0.78 -12.18
C PRO A 332 -5.46 1.26 -13.58
N ALA A 333 -4.64 2.09 -14.18
CA ALA A 333 -4.81 2.55 -15.56
C ALA A 333 -3.67 2.02 -16.44
N LEU A 334 -3.97 1.16 -17.41
CA LEU A 334 -2.99 0.57 -18.33
C LEU A 334 -2.88 1.38 -19.61
N VAL A 335 -1.66 1.65 -20.07
CA VAL A 335 -1.35 2.45 -21.26
C VAL A 335 -0.29 1.76 -22.11
N GLU A 336 -0.50 1.66 -23.43
CA GLU A 336 0.53 1.29 -24.39
C GLU A 336 1.22 2.56 -24.90
N ALA A 337 2.23 3.03 -24.15
CA ALA A 337 2.91 4.30 -24.41
C ALA A 337 3.68 4.30 -25.75
N ALA A 338 4.21 3.14 -26.16
CA ALA A 338 4.82 2.91 -27.46
C ALA A 338 4.76 1.40 -27.77
N PRO A 339 5.03 0.96 -29.02
CA PRO A 339 5.06 -0.47 -29.33
C PRO A 339 5.98 -1.25 -28.36
N LYS A 340 5.41 -2.23 -27.65
CA LYS A 340 6.06 -3.05 -26.60
C LYS A 340 6.56 -2.25 -25.38
N THR A 341 6.09 -1.03 -25.20
CA THR A 341 6.40 -0.19 -24.06
C THR A 341 5.10 0.16 -23.35
N TRP A 342 4.94 -0.34 -22.16
CA TRP A 342 3.72 -0.22 -21.38
C TRP A 342 3.94 0.57 -20.11
N MET A 343 2.90 1.25 -19.67
CA MET A 343 2.83 1.90 -18.37
C MET A 343 1.52 1.50 -17.67
N LEU A 344 1.61 1.20 -16.38
CA LEU A 344 0.42 1.02 -15.54
C LEU A 344 0.51 1.98 -14.37
N LEU A 345 -0.44 2.91 -14.30
CA LEU A 345 -0.57 3.86 -13.19
C LEU A 345 -1.38 3.24 -12.05
N THR A 346 -0.88 3.35 -10.83
CA THR A 346 -1.57 2.93 -9.60
C THR A 346 -1.00 3.63 -8.38
N GLU A 347 -1.42 3.21 -7.19
CA GLU A 347 -0.91 3.70 -5.91
C GLU A 347 -0.66 2.56 -4.92
N ALA A 348 0.11 2.83 -3.88
CA ALA A 348 0.40 1.86 -2.83
C ALA A 348 0.74 2.52 -1.48
N GLY A 349 0.70 1.73 -0.42
CA GLY A 349 1.12 2.19 0.91
C GLY A 349 0.12 3.14 1.58
N ILE A 350 -1.16 2.94 1.32
CA ILE A 350 -2.25 3.64 2.03
C ILE A 350 -2.26 3.18 3.49
N ASP A 351 -2.23 4.12 4.43
CA ASP A 351 -2.50 3.89 5.85
C ASP A 351 -3.78 4.58 6.31
N GLY A 352 -4.14 4.43 7.58
CA GLY A 352 -5.37 5.02 8.13
C GLY A 352 -5.37 6.56 8.19
N GLY A 353 -4.23 7.20 7.94
CA GLY A 353 -4.12 8.66 7.85
C GLY A 353 -4.49 9.23 6.48
N HIS A 354 -4.79 8.39 5.49
CA HIS A 354 -4.98 8.78 4.10
C HIS A 354 -6.26 8.21 3.51
N SER A 355 -6.88 8.96 2.59
CA SER A 355 -7.82 8.42 1.61
C SER A 355 -7.06 7.79 0.46
N ALA A 356 -7.71 6.91 -0.29
CA ALA A 356 -7.21 6.46 -1.57
C ALA A 356 -7.48 7.51 -2.66
N ALA A 357 -6.85 7.37 -3.82
CA ALA A 357 -6.94 8.33 -4.91
C ALA A 357 -7.48 7.70 -6.20
N SER A 358 -7.93 8.57 -7.09
CA SER A 358 -8.33 8.27 -8.46
C SER A 358 -7.70 9.28 -9.43
N LEU A 359 -7.81 9.03 -10.73
CA LEU A 359 -7.30 9.93 -11.77
C LEU A 359 -8.41 10.82 -12.31
N TYR A 360 -8.11 12.10 -12.53
CA TYR A 360 -9.02 13.07 -13.13
C TYR A 360 -8.39 13.76 -14.32
N ASN A 361 -9.10 13.82 -15.44
CA ASN A 361 -8.73 14.58 -16.63
C ASN A 361 -9.77 15.66 -17.00
N ASP A 362 -10.37 16.25 -15.97
CA ASP A 362 -11.41 17.28 -16.08
C ASP A 362 -10.93 18.63 -16.63
N LYS A 363 -9.61 18.91 -16.51
CA LYS A 363 -9.03 20.16 -17.03
C LYS A 363 -8.59 20.03 -18.48
N GLN A 364 -7.97 18.91 -18.84
CA GLN A 364 -7.49 18.61 -20.20
C GLN A 364 -7.55 17.09 -20.43
N ALA A 365 -8.00 16.68 -21.61
CA ALA A 365 -8.17 15.27 -21.97
C ALA A 365 -6.89 14.43 -21.85
N THR A 366 -5.70 15.05 -21.97
CA THR A 366 -4.39 14.41 -21.92
C THR A 366 -3.77 14.36 -20.52
N ASP A 367 -4.23 15.18 -19.58
CA ASP A 367 -3.58 15.40 -18.29
C ASP A 367 -4.39 14.74 -17.15
N TYR A 368 -3.90 13.59 -16.68
CA TYR A 368 -4.54 12.76 -15.65
C TYR A 368 -3.95 13.09 -14.28
N ARG A 369 -4.67 13.92 -13.53
CA ARG A 369 -4.28 14.37 -12.19
C ARG A 369 -4.70 13.35 -11.14
N VAL A 370 -3.81 13.06 -10.20
CA VAL A 370 -4.12 12.26 -9.01
C VAL A 370 -4.93 13.11 -8.03
N VAL A 371 -6.10 12.62 -7.67
CA VAL A 371 -7.00 13.28 -6.70
C VAL A 371 -7.36 12.30 -5.60
N ALA A 372 -6.92 12.60 -4.39
CA ALA A 372 -7.31 11.88 -3.19
C ALA A 372 -8.82 12.07 -2.93
N ASP A 373 -9.48 11.05 -2.43
CA ASP A 373 -10.89 11.14 -2.00
C ASP A 373 -11.00 11.97 -0.71
N GLU A 374 -12.14 12.03 -0.09
CA GLU A 374 -12.36 12.86 1.08
C GLU A 374 -11.40 12.54 2.24
N GLN A 375 -10.62 13.55 2.64
CA GLN A 375 -9.73 13.50 3.79
C GLN A 375 -10.15 14.55 4.82
N ARG A 376 -10.56 14.10 5.99
CA ARG A 376 -11.12 14.97 7.04
C ARG A 376 -10.17 15.28 8.18
N GLN A 377 -9.26 14.36 8.50
CA GLN A 377 -8.39 14.50 9.66
C GLN A 377 -7.24 15.46 9.41
N ASN A 378 -6.95 16.31 10.41
CA ASN A 378 -5.75 17.13 10.42
C ASN A 378 -4.57 16.33 10.99
N THR A 379 -3.37 16.63 10.47
CA THR A 379 -2.11 16.01 10.87
C THR A 379 -1.22 17.03 11.56
N SER A 380 -0.44 16.58 12.53
CA SER A 380 0.63 17.35 13.16
C SER A 380 1.94 16.59 13.10
N GLY A 381 3.06 17.32 12.98
CA GLY A 381 4.38 16.70 12.85
C GLY A 381 4.71 16.31 11.41
N ARG A 382 5.25 15.10 11.22
CA ARG A 382 5.61 14.58 9.89
C ARG A 382 4.39 14.00 9.20
N TRP A 383 4.24 14.35 7.92
CA TRP A 383 3.27 13.78 7.02
C TRP A 383 3.99 13.17 5.81
N VAL A 384 3.53 12.01 5.36
CA VAL A 384 4.10 11.26 4.23
C VAL A 384 2.95 10.75 3.38
N SER A 385 2.89 11.14 2.11
CA SER A 385 1.83 10.68 1.22
C SER A 385 1.94 9.18 0.91
N PRO A 386 0.86 8.53 0.47
CA PRO A 386 0.96 7.26 -0.25
C PRO A 386 1.87 7.37 -1.47
N TRP A 387 2.36 6.22 -1.95
CA TRP A 387 3.15 6.17 -3.18
C TRP A 387 2.27 6.25 -4.42
N ARG A 388 2.65 7.08 -5.38
CA ARG A 388 2.13 7.09 -6.75
C ARG A 388 3.07 6.29 -7.61
N LEU A 389 2.53 5.32 -8.37
CA LEU A 389 3.31 4.34 -9.10
C LEU A 389 3.03 4.44 -10.59
N ALA A 390 4.11 4.40 -11.38
CA ALA A 390 4.09 4.08 -12.79
C ALA A 390 4.93 2.81 -13.00
N LEU A 391 4.28 1.65 -13.14
CA LEU A 391 4.97 0.43 -13.57
C LEU A 391 5.28 0.57 -15.06
N ILE A 392 6.50 0.27 -15.48
CA ILE A 392 6.98 0.54 -16.84
C ILE A 392 7.84 -0.61 -17.34
N GLY A 393 7.57 -1.08 -18.56
CA GLY A 393 8.32 -2.16 -19.18
C GLY A 393 7.57 -2.82 -20.33
N GLY A 394 7.90 -4.07 -20.67
CA GLY A 394 7.06 -4.95 -21.46
C GLY A 394 5.87 -5.45 -20.63
N LEU A 395 4.84 -6.03 -21.23
CA LEU A 395 3.74 -6.64 -20.48
C LEU A 395 4.21 -7.71 -19.50
N GLU A 396 5.25 -8.44 -19.86
CA GLU A 396 5.90 -9.44 -18.99
C GLU A 396 6.50 -8.83 -17.73
N ASP A 397 7.08 -7.64 -17.83
CA ASP A 397 7.64 -6.92 -16.68
C ASP A 397 6.51 -6.45 -15.75
N LEU A 398 5.43 -5.89 -16.31
CA LEU A 398 4.29 -5.41 -15.53
C LEU A 398 3.59 -6.55 -14.79
N VAL A 399 3.31 -7.67 -15.49
CA VAL A 399 2.65 -8.85 -14.89
C VAL A 399 3.50 -9.47 -13.78
N ALA A 400 4.83 -9.50 -13.94
CA ALA A 400 5.74 -10.06 -12.95
C ALA A 400 6.12 -9.09 -11.82
N SER A 401 5.81 -7.80 -11.96
CA SER A 401 6.19 -6.75 -11.01
C SER A 401 5.61 -6.97 -9.62
N THR A 402 6.39 -6.68 -8.60
CA THR A 402 6.01 -6.64 -7.19
C THR A 402 6.05 -5.22 -6.62
N LEU A 403 6.16 -4.20 -7.48
CA LEU A 403 6.39 -2.81 -7.08
C LEU A 403 5.35 -2.27 -6.07
N VAL A 404 4.08 -2.67 -6.20
CA VAL A 404 3.02 -2.29 -5.25
C VAL A 404 3.34 -2.75 -3.82
N THR A 405 3.85 -3.97 -3.67
CA THR A 405 4.25 -4.49 -2.36
C THR A 405 5.65 -4.05 -1.96
N ASP A 406 6.59 -3.84 -2.92
CA ASP A 406 7.96 -3.40 -2.63
C ASP A 406 8.00 -2.04 -1.91
N VAL A 407 7.11 -1.12 -2.26
CA VAL A 407 7.03 0.21 -1.62
C VAL A 407 6.09 0.27 -0.41
N SER A 408 5.34 -0.79 -0.14
CA SER A 408 4.43 -0.87 1.00
C SER A 408 5.18 -1.16 2.30
N ALA A 409 4.58 -0.81 3.43
CA ALA A 409 5.16 -1.04 4.75
C ALA A 409 5.41 -2.53 5.01
N PRO A 410 6.46 -2.90 5.75
CA PRO A 410 6.72 -4.27 6.16
C PRO A 410 5.56 -4.87 6.96
N CYS A 411 5.55 -6.22 7.05
CA CYS A 411 4.58 -6.97 7.85
C CYS A 411 4.53 -6.46 9.30
N ARG A 412 3.33 -6.18 9.79
CA ARG A 412 3.07 -5.74 11.17
C ARG A 412 2.73 -6.89 12.13
N LEU A 413 2.43 -8.08 11.60
CA LEU A 413 2.07 -9.22 12.43
C LEU A 413 3.32 -9.92 12.97
N LYS A 414 3.31 -10.29 14.25
CA LYS A 414 4.41 -11.01 14.91
C LYS A 414 4.43 -12.49 14.55
N ASP A 415 3.25 -13.07 14.39
CA ASP A 415 3.05 -14.47 14.00
C ASP A 415 2.12 -14.55 12.79
N THR A 416 2.51 -15.29 11.79
CA THR A 416 1.78 -15.51 10.55
C THR A 416 1.59 -17.00 10.24
N ALA A 417 2.03 -17.91 11.11
CA ALA A 417 1.99 -19.35 10.87
C ALA A 417 0.56 -19.91 10.76
N TRP A 418 -0.42 -19.24 11.38
CA TRP A 418 -1.83 -19.59 11.35
C TRP A 418 -2.52 -19.23 10.01
N ILE A 419 -1.90 -18.36 9.18
CA ILE A 419 -2.45 -17.92 7.88
C ILE A 419 -2.23 -19.04 6.86
N GLN A 420 -3.32 -19.63 6.38
CA GLN A 420 -3.28 -20.77 5.46
C GLN A 420 -4.13 -20.50 4.22
N PRO A 421 -3.55 -20.04 3.10
CA PRO A 421 -4.26 -19.89 1.84
C PRO A 421 -4.83 -21.22 1.32
N GLY A 422 -5.97 -21.18 0.62
CA GLY A 422 -6.57 -22.39 0.09
C GLY A 422 -7.83 -22.17 -0.74
N GLY A 423 -8.30 -23.24 -1.37
CA GLY A 423 -9.57 -23.26 -2.12
C GLY A 423 -10.79 -23.28 -1.18
N VAL A 424 -11.84 -22.61 -1.58
CA VAL A 424 -13.06 -22.39 -0.79
C VAL A 424 -14.28 -22.87 -1.59
N SER A 425 -15.10 -23.70 -1.01
CA SER A 425 -16.45 -24.01 -1.50
C SER A 425 -17.37 -22.82 -1.15
N TRP A 426 -18.04 -22.22 -2.14
CA TRP A 426 -18.78 -20.98 -1.93
C TRP A 426 -20.26 -21.09 -2.35
N ILE A 427 -21.16 -20.70 -1.46
CA ILE A 427 -22.59 -21.00 -1.55
C ILE A 427 -23.35 -20.04 -2.48
N TYR A 428 -23.06 -18.73 -2.43
CA TYR A 428 -23.93 -17.67 -2.96
C TYR A 428 -24.20 -17.74 -4.48
N TRP A 429 -23.17 -17.95 -5.30
CA TRP A 429 -23.30 -17.85 -6.76
C TRP A 429 -24.38 -18.77 -7.35
N ALA A 430 -24.44 -20.01 -6.94
CA ALA A 430 -25.38 -20.99 -7.45
C ALA A 430 -26.70 -21.05 -6.66
N HIS A 431 -26.68 -20.59 -5.43
CA HIS A 431 -27.82 -20.56 -4.51
C HIS A 431 -27.87 -19.22 -3.77
N ASN A 432 -28.47 -18.19 -4.42
CA ASN A 432 -28.73 -16.93 -3.76
C ASN A 432 -29.51 -17.20 -2.46
N HIS A 433 -29.13 -16.58 -1.35
CA HIS A 433 -29.68 -16.83 -0.02
C HIS A 433 -29.53 -18.28 0.49
N GLY A 434 -28.64 -19.08 -0.12
CA GLY A 434 -28.45 -20.50 0.24
C GLY A 434 -27.89 -20.71 1.66
N SER A 435 -27.23 -19.71 2.23
CA SER A 435 -26.73 -19.76 3.62
C SER A 435 -27.83 -19.70 4.68
N ARG A 436 -29.06 -19.35 4.31
CA ARG A 436 -30.25 -19.47 5.20
C ARG A 436 -30.77 -20.91 5.31
N ASP A 437 -30.29 -21.82 4.47
CA ASP A 437 -30.75 -23.23 4.43
C ASP A 437 -29.63 -24.15 4.88
N PHE A 438 -29.76 -24.72 6.08
CA PHE A 438 -28.81 -25.66 6.66
C PHE A 438 -28.48 -26.82 5.75
N LYS A 439 -29.48 -27.39 5.00
CA LYS A 439 -29.25 -28.52 4.11
C LYS A 439 -28.40 -28.14 2.91
N ILE A 440 -28.58 -26.93 2.36
CA ILE A 440 -27.72 -26.42 1.28
C ILE A 440 -26.30 -26.23 1.82
N VAL A 441 -26.14 -25.64 3.00
CA VAL A 441 -24.83 -25.47 3.64
C VAL A 441 -24.12 -26.82 3.81
N CYS A 442 -24.81 -27.87 4.30
CA CYS A 442 -24.24 -29.21 4.38
C CYS A 442 -23.78 -29.75 3.02
N GLN A 443 -24.53 -29.53 1.93
CA GLN A 443 -24.14 -29.97 0.58
C GLN A 443 -22.80 -29.32 0.13
N TYR A 444 -22.58 -28.04 0.45
CA TYR A 444 -21.34 -27.35 0.11
C TYR A 444 -20.17 -27.77 1.01
N ILE A 445 -20.43 -28.11 2.28
CA ILE A 445 -19.43 -28.75 3.15
C ILE A 445 -19.03 -30.12 2.57
N ASP A 446 -20.00 -30.94 2.16
CA ASP A 446 -19.76 -32.25 1.54
C ASP A 446 -19.01 -32.11 0.22
N MET A 447 -19.31 -31.08 -0.61
CA MET A 447 -18.55 -30.74 -1.81
C MET A 447 -17.09 -30.43 -1.47
N ALA A 448 -16.83 -29.65 -0.44
CA ALA A 448 -15.46 -29.34 -0.02
C ALA A 448 -14.70 -30.64 0.34
N VAL A 449 -15.31 -31.54 1.10
CA VAL A 449 -14.74 -32.86 1.40
C VAL A 449 -14.44 -33.66 0.13
N ALA A 450 -15.44 -33.78 -0.76
CA ALA A 450 -15.33 -34.59 -1.99
C ALA A 450 -14.26 -34.06 -2.95
N LEU A 451 -14.02 -32.78 -2.98
CA LEU A 451 -12.98 -32.12 -3.81
C LEU A 451 -11.65 -31.99 -3.10
N GLY A 452 -11.60 -32.13 -1.76
CA GLY A 452 -10.39 -31.90 -0.97
C GLY A 452 -10.08 -30.42 -0.75
N LEU A 453 -11.10 -29.56 -0.71
CA LEU A 453 -10.97 -28.13 -0.40
C LEU A 453 -10.91 -27.94 1.12
N PRO A 454 -9.99 -27.11 1.63
CA PRO A 454 -9.85 -26.89 3.07
C PRO A 454 -10.97 -26.04 3.69
N TYR A 455 -11.71 -25.29 2.87
CA TYR A 455 -12.65 -24.28 3.35
C TYR A 455 -14.03 -24.37 2.71
N VAL A 456 -15.04 -23.94 3.47
CA VAL A 456 -16.37 -23.55 2.98
C VAL A 456 -16.63 -22.09 3.42
N LEU A 457 -17.21 -21.27 2.54
CA LEU A 457 -17.72 -19.96 2.89
C LEU A 457 -19.25 -20.05 3.06
N ILE A 458 -19.70 -19.80 4.29
CA ILE A 458 -21.12 -19.57 4.60
C ILE A 458 -21.34 -18.06 4.40
N ASP A 459 -22.08 -17.72 3.33
CA ASP A 459 -22.24 -16.34 2.85
C ASP A 459 -23.37 -15.58 3.56
N ALA A 460 -23.85 -14.50 3.01
CA ALA A 460 -24.84 -13.58 3.58
C ALA A 460 -26.06 -14.28 4.19
N GLU A 461 -26.67 -13.66 5.20
CA GLU A 461 -27.88 -14.10 5.88
C GLU A 461 -27.73 -15.43 6.67
N TRP A 462 -26.52 -15.82 7.00
CA TRP A 462 -26.25 -17.02 7.81
C TRP A 462 -26.89 -16.97 9.20
N ASP A 463 -27.10 -15.76 9.75
CA ASP A 463 -27.76 -15.54 11.05
C ASP A 463 -29.28 -15.77 11.00
N GLU A 464 -29.86 -15.96 9.80
CA GLU A 464 -31.23 -16.36 9.57
C GLU A 464 -31.37 -17.87 9.23
N MET A 465 -30.31 -18.67 9.43
CA MET A 465 -30.27 -20.08 9.04
C MET A 465 -31.38 -20.89 9.68
N GLY A 466 -32.02 -21.76 8.89
CA GLY A 466 -33.08 -22.63 9.30
C GLY A 466 -33.08 -23.95 8.50
N ASN A 467 -34.25 -24.55 8.26
CA ASN A 467 -34.45 -25.81 7.51
C ASN A 467 -33.70 -27.02 8.09
N GLY A 468 -33.71 -27.13 9.43
CA GLY A 468 -33.20 -28.32 10.14
C GLY A 468 -31.93 -28.13 10.91
N GLY A 469 -31.38 -26.90 10.94
CA GLY A 469 -30.24 -26.53 11.79
C GLY A 469 -30.02 -25.03 11.84
N THR A 470 -29.09 -24.62 12.66
CA THR A 470 -28.62 -23.27 12.91
C THR A 470 -27.20 -23.12 12.43
N ILE A 471 -26.64 -21.89 12.54
CA ILE A 471 -25.21 -21.66 12.26
C ILE A 471 -24.30 -22.51 13.16
N ASP A 472 -24.64 -22.68 14.42
CA ASP A 472 -23.86 -23.54 15.36
C ASP A 472 -23.86 -25.01 14.90
N ASP A 473 -25.01 -25.52 14.41
CA ASP A 473 -25.11 -26.86 13.84
C ASP A 473 -24.26 -27.00 12.57
N ALA A 474 -24.18 -25.95 11.76
CA ALA A 474 -23.39 -25.95 10.53
C ALA A 474 -21.87 -25.91 10.85
N LEU A 475 -21.44 -25.12 11.85
CA LEU A 475 -20.06 -25.10 12.33
C LEU A 475 -19.64 -26.46 12.89
N ASP A 476 -20.49 -27.08 13.72
CA ASP A 476 -20.28 -28.43 14.24
C ASP A 476 -20.20 -29.48 13.13
N TYR A 477 -21.05 -29.37 12.10
CA TYR A 477 -21.01 -30.27 10.95
C TYR A 477 -19.72 -30.15 10.18
N ALA A 478 -19.31 -28.92 9.83
CA ALA A 478 -18.07 -28.66 9.13
C ALA A 478 -16.84 -29.19 9.91
N GLN A 479 -16.80 -28.96 11.22
CA GLN A 479 -15.75 -29.47 12.09
C GLN A 479 -15.67 -31.00 12.08
N LYS A 480 -16.82 -31.69 12.16
CA LYS A 480 -16.88 -33.16 12.06
C LYS A 480 -16.40 -33.69 10.72
N GLN A 481 -16.61 -32.93 9.65
CA GLN A 481 -16.16 -33.26 8.30
C GLN A 481 -14.69 -32.86 8.04
N GLY A 482 -14.04 -32.14 8.96
CA GLY A 482 -12.66 -31.65 8.83
C GLY A 482 -12.50 -30.48 7.85
N VAL A 483 -13.58 -29.74 7.57
CA VAL A 483 -13.60 -28.54 6.74
C VAL A 483 -13.65 -27.31 7.64
N LYS A 484 -12.79 -26.32 7.40
CA LYS A 484 -12.80 -25.05 8.12
C LYS A 484 -13.80 -24.08 7.50
N VAL A 485 -14.41 -23.24 8.31
CA VAL A 485 -15.45 -22.31 7.87
C VAL A 485 -14.89 -20.91 7.73
N LEU A 486 -15.31 -20.21 6.67
CA LEU A 486 -15.27 -18.76 6.55
C LEU A 486 -16.69 -18.24 6.67
N ILE A 487 -16.88 -17.07 7.29
CA ILE A 487 -18.21 -16.46 7.49
C ILE A 487 -18.25 -15.06 6.88
N TRP A 488 -19.37 -14.75 6.23
CA TRP A 488 -19.62 -13.47 5.60
C TRP A 488 -20.17 -12.42 6.56
N TYR A 489 -19.79 -11.17 6.37
CA TYR A 489 -20.30 -10.00 7.09
C TYR A 489 -20.52 -8.82 6.17
N ASN A 490 -21.56 -8.03 6.47
CA ASN A 490 -21.74 -6.71 5.91
C ASN A 490 -20.86 -5.70 6.68
N SER A 491 -20.06 -4.88 5.99
CA SER A 491 -19.28 -3.81 6.61
C SER A 491 -20.15 -2.77 7.28
N SER A 492 -21.39 -2.64 6.82
CA SER A 492 -22.39 -1.67 7.26
C SER A 492 -21.97 -0.22 7.06
N THR A 493 -21.29 0.03 5.95
CA THR A 493 -20.87 1.38 5.55
C THR A 493 -21.50 1.86 4.25
N ALA A 494 -21.91 0.95 3.35
CA ALA A 494 -22.53 1.26 2.08
C ALA A 494 -23.84 0.48 1.85
N TRP A 495 -24.65 0.96 0.92
CA TRP A 495 -25.90 0.35 0.46
C TRP A 495 -26.82 -0.14 1.58
N LEU A 496 -27.00 0.72 2.61
CA LEU A 496 -27.85 0.47 3.77
C LEU A 496 -29.28 0.91 3.48
N GLY A 497 -30.26 0.18 4.05
CA GLY A 497 -31.67 0.52 3.95
C GLY A 497 -32.53 -0.71 3.73
N LYS A 498 -33.85 -0.49 3.55
CA LYS A 498 -34.84 -1.57 3.45
C LYS A 498 -34.61 -2.49 2.26
N ASP A 499 -34.16 -1.92 1.14
CA ASP A 499 -33.90 -2.65 -0.12
C ASP A 499 -32.38 -2.67 -0.41
N GLY A 500 -31.57 -2.57 0.64
CA GLY A 500 -30.11 -2.55 0.56
C GLY A 500 -29.48 -3.93 0.60
N ALA A 501 -28.18 -3.95 0.87
CA ALA A 501 -27.39 -5.18 0.99
C ALA A 501 -27.91 -6.11 2.09
N PRO A 502 -27.71 -7.45 1.97
CA PRO A 502 -28.13 -8.41 2.99
C PRO A 502 -27.39 -8.26 4.31
N GLY A 503 -27.93 -8.87 5.40
CA GLY A 503 -27.31 -8.98 6.73
C GLY A 503 -26.34 -10.15 6.88
N PRO A 504 -25.67 -10.23 8.05
CA PRO A 504 -25.90 -9.45 9.28
C PRO A 504 -25.30 -8.05 9.25
N HIS A 505 -26.07 -7.08 9.73
CA HIS A 505 -25.65 -5.68 9.80
C HIS A 505 -25.10 -5.27 11.16
N PHE A 506 -24.23 -4.25 11.17
CA PHE A 506 -23.73 -3.55 12.37
C PHE A 506 -23.00 -4.45 13.39
N ARG A 507 -22.46 -5.61 12.94
CA ARG A 507 -21.65 -6.48 13.78
C ARG A 507 -20.23 -5.99 13.97
N LEU A 508 -19.62 -5.39 12.91
CA LEU A 508 -18.20 -5.07 12.85
C LEU A 508 -17.87 -3.57 12.91
N ASN A 509 -18.84 -2.69 12.73
CA ASN A 509 -18.63 -1.25 12.56
C ASN A 509 -18.23 -0.49 13.85
N ALA A 510 -18.49 -1.05 15.04
CA ALA A 510 -18.02 -0.50 16.30
C ALA A 510 -16.92 -1.38 16.91
N PRO A 511 -15.82 -0.80 17.44
CA PRO A 511 -14.68 -1.57 17.95
C PRO A 511 -15.08 -2.65 18.96
N GLU A 512 -15.92 -2.33 19.94
CA GLU A 512 -16.32 -3.25 21.01
C GLU A 512 -17.21 -4.39 20.49
N ARG A 513 -18.02 -4.13 19.45
CA ARG A 513 -18.83 -5.18 18.80
C ARG A 513 -17.94 -6.09 17.99
N ARG A 514 -17.03 -5.52 17.20
CA ARG A 514 -16.06 -6.24 16.38
C ARG A 514 -15.20 -7.19 17.22
N GLU A 515 -14.66 -6.72 18.34
CA GLU A 515 -13.86 -7.57 19.24
C GLU A 515 -14.68 -8.75 19.80
N ARG A 516 -15.92 -8.52 20.22
CA ARG A 516 -16.79 -9.61 20.72
C ARG A 516 -17.13 -10.61 19.60
N GLU A 517 -17.43 -10.12 18.41
CA GLU A 517 -17.77 -10.96 17.26
C GLU A 517 -16.57 -11.82 16.86
N PHE A 518 -15.39 -11.22 16.71
CA PHE A 518 -14.18 -11.96 16.33
C PHE A 518 -13.72 -12.93 17.42
N ALA A 519 -13.89 -12.59 18.70
CA ALA A 519 -13.63 -13.53 19.81
C ALA A 519 -14.59 -14.74 19.77
N TRP A 520 -15.86 -14.53 19.41
CA TRP A 520 -16.81 -15.62 19.21
C TRP A 520 -16.39 -16.50 18.02
N LEU A 521 -16.03 -15.92 16.88
CA LEU A 521 -15.55 -16.67 15.72
C LEU A 521 -14.31 -17.53 16.03
N GLU A 522 -13.34 -16.97 16.77
CA GLU A 522 -12.15 -17.69 17.21
C GLU A 522 -12.53 -18.89 18.12
N GLN A 523 -13.45 -18.70 19.07
CA GLN A 523 -13.94 -19.77 19.93
C GLN A 523 -14.64 -20.88 19.15
N GLN A 524 -15.36 -20.55 18.09
CA GLN A 524 -16.03 -21.51 17.20
C GLN A 524 -15.06 -22.18 16.20
N GLY A 525 -13.78 -21.80 16.18
CA GLY A 525 -12.80 -22.36 15.26
C GLY A 525 -12.95 -21.89 13.82
N VAL A 526 -13.65 -20.78 13.58
CA VAL A 526 -13.79 -20.13 12.26
C VAL A 526 -12.43 -19.66 11.79
N ALA A 527 -12.09 -19.92 10.53
CA ALA A 527 -10.76 -19.63 9.97
C ALA A 527 -10.62 -18.21 9.42
N GLY A 528 -11.73 -17.53 9.12
CA GLY A 528 -11.67 -16.19 8.55
C GLY A 528 -13.05 -15.63 8.18
N VAL A 529 -13.01 -14.43 7.63
CA VAL A 529 -14.21 -13.66 7.30
C VAL A 529 -14.13 -13.11 5.86
N LYS A 530 -15.27 -13.12 5.15
CA LYS A 530 -15.55 -12.27 3.98
C LYS A 530 -16.31 -11.05 4.47
N ILE A 531 -15.84 -9.83 4.17
CA ILE A 531 -16.49 -8.59 4.60
C ILE A 531 -16.79 -7.75 3.35
N ASP A 532 -18.05 -7.32 3.23
CA ASP A 532 -18.61 -6.83 1.98
C ASP A 532 -19.25 -5.43 2.12
N PHE A 533 -19.43 -4.72 0.99
CA PHE A 533 -20.15 -3.46 0.84
C PHE A 533 -19.53 -2.26 1.56
N PHE A 534 -18.31 -1.89 1.17
CA PHE A 534 -17.61 -0.71 1.71
C PHE A 534 -17.96 0.58 0.94
N ALA A 535 -17.95 1.72 1.66
CA ALA A 535 -18.28 3.04 1.12
C ALA A 535 -17.08 3.75 0.44
N GLY A 536 -16.51 3.13 -0.60
CA GLY A 536 -15.50 3.74 -1.47
C GLY A 536 -14.15 4.01 -0.81
N ASP A 537 -13.50 5.10 -1.20
CA ASP A 537 -12.07 5.38 -1.01
C ASP A 537 -11.73 6.44 0.04
N LYS A 538 -12.71 6.88 0.84
CA LYS A 538 -12.52 7.91 1.86
C LYS A 538 -11.56 7.48 2.96
N GLN A 539 -10.91 8.43 3.61
CA GLN A 539 -9.99 8.17 4.72
C GLN A 539 -10.62 7.29 5.81
N GLU A 540 -11.86 7.55 6.17
CA GLU A 540 -12.58 6.76 7.18
C GLU A 540 -12.78 5.30 6.75
N THR A 541 -13.01 5.04 5.45
CA THR A 541 -13.09 3.67 4.92
C THR A 541 -11.73 2.98 4.96
N MET A 542 -10.64 3.68 4.58
CA MET A 542 -9.29 3.13 4.64
C MET A 542 -8.89 2.77 6.09
N GLN A 543 -9.16 3.66 7.04
CA GLN A 543 -8.93 3.38 8.45
C GLN A 543 -9.75 2.18 8.93
N TYR A 544 -11.03 2.11 8.55
CA TYR A 544 -11.89 0.99 8.94
C TYR A 544 -11.42 -0.34 8.37
N CYS A 545 -10.98 -0.40 7.11
CA CYS A 545 -10.38 -1.60 6.55
C CYS A 545 -9.15 -2.06 7.35
N ILE A 546 -8.27 -1.13 7.72
CA ILE A 546 -7.08 -1.43 8.54
C ILE A 546 -7.48 -1.91 9.94
N ASP A 547 -8.44 -1.25 10.58
CA ASP A 547 -8.96 -1.66 11.88
C ASP A 547 -9.52 -3.09 11.86
N LEU A 548 -10.22 -3.46 10.76
CA LEU A 548 -10.73 -4.81 10.55
C LEU A 548 -9.59 -5.82 10.43
N LEU A 549 -8.55 -5.51 9.64
CA LEU A 549 -7.38 -6.38 9.45
C LEU A 549 -6.62 -6.59 10.75
N GLU A 550 -6.39 -5.52 11.52
CA GLU A 550 -5.70 -5.60 12.81
C GLU A 550 -6.51 -6.36 13.87
N ALA A 551 -7.84 -6.15 13.93
CA ALA A 551 -8.71 -6.88 14.82
C ALA A 551 -8.78 -8.37 14.44
N ALA A 552 -9.00 -8.67 13.16
CA ALA A 552 -9.03 -10.05 12.66
C ALA A 552 -7.72 -10.80 12.96
N ALA A 553 -6.57 -10.12 12.81
CA ALA A 553 -5.26 -10.72 13.12
C ALA A 553 -5.09 -11.06 14.61
N ARG A 554 -5.66 -10.26 15.54
CA ARG A 554 -5.64 -10.59 16.98
C ARG A 554 -6.39 -11.86 17.31
N HIS A 555 -7.40 -12.21 16.50
CA HIS A 555 -8.25 -13.38 16.64
C HIS A 555 -7.93 -14.50 15.63
N HIS A 556 -6.76 -14.46 15.00
CA HIS A 556 -6.30 -15.45 14.01
C HIS A 556 -7.28 -15.67 12.85
N LEU A 557 -7.97 -14.61 12.40
CA LEU A 557 -8.92 -14.66 11.29
C LEU A 557 -8.30 -14.14 9.99
N MET A 558 -8.37 -14.94 8.94
CA MET A 558 -8.08 -14.54 7.57
C MET A 558 -9.18 -13.63 7.04
N VAL A 559 -8.86 -12.72 6.14
CA VAL A 559 -9.80 -11.72 5.61
C VAL A 559 -9.86 -11.76 4.09
N ASN A 560 -11.08 -11.68 3.56
CA ASN A 560 -11.38 -11.39 2.17
C ASN A 560 -12.32 -10.18 2.12
N PHE A 561 -11.96 -9.12 1.41
CA PHE A 561 -12.81 -7.95 1.20
C PHE A 561 -13.56 -8.05 -0.13
N HIS A 562 -14.88 -7.77 -0.11
CA HIS A 562 -15.77 -7.66 -1.26
C HIS A 562 -16.47 -6.30 -1.28
N GLY A 563 -17.05 -5.92 -2.42
CA GLY A 563 -17.62 -4.59 -2.56
C GLY A 563 -16.67 -3.50 -2.06
N ALA A 564 -15.38 -3.61 -2.34
CA ALA A 564 -14.33 -2.94 -1.60
C ALA A 564 -13.31 -2.25 -2.51
N THR A 565 -12.47 -1.44 -1.88
CA THR A 565 -11.32 -0.78 -2.52
C THR A 565 -10.23 -1.77 -2.94
N LEU A 566 -9.27 -1.31 -3.77
CA LEU A 566 -8.08 -2.07 -4.16
C LEU A 566 -7.19 -2.41 -2.96
N PRO A 567 -6.40 -3.50 -3.01
CA PRO A 567 -5.57 -3.93 -1.88
C PRO A 567 -4.35 -3.04 -1.59
N ARG A 568 -3.86 -2.27 -2.53
CA ARG A 568 -2.78 -1.25 -2.44
C ARG A 568 -1.55 -1.68 -1.63
N GLY A 569 -1.21 -2.99 -1.69
CA GLY A 569 -0.06 -3.58 -1.00
C GLY A 569 -0.30 -3.98 0.45
N TRP A 570 -1.52 -3.90 0.96
CA TRP A 570 -1.88 -4.32 2.32
C TRP A 570 -1.54 -5.78 2.62
N GLN A 571 -1.53 -6.67 1.60
CA GLN A 571 -1.12 -8.08 1.79
C GLN A 571 0.31 -8.24 2.30
N ARG A 572 1.20 -7.26 2.10
CA ARG A 572 2.52 -7.24 2.71
C ARG A 572 2.45 -6.80 4.18
N THR A 573 1.72 -5.73 4.47
CA THR A 573 1.63 -5.12 5.80
C THR A 573 0.75 -5.94 6.74
N TYR A 574 -0.34 -6.48 6.21
CA TYR A 574 -1.35 -7.28 6.88
C TYR A 574 -1.57 -8.59 6.10
N PRO A 575 -0.69 -9.58 6.24
CA PRO A 575 -0.73 -10.81 5.43
C PRO A 575 -1.97 -11.69 5.70
N ASN A 576 -2.77 -11.38 6.69
CA ASN A 576 -4.09 -11.98 6.90
C ASN A 576 -5.16 -11.48 5.90
N LEU A 577 -4.90 -10.41 5.12
CA LEU A 577 -5.69 -10.08 3.94
C LEU A 577 -5.29 -11.02 2.79
N LEU A 578 -6.06 -12.05 2.55
CA LEU A 578 -5.72 -13.08 1.56
C LEU A 578 -6.16 -12.71 0.16
N SER A 579 -7.28 -12.00 0.04
CA SER A 579 -7.85 -11.59 -1.25
C SER A 579 -8.73 -10.35 -1.09
N THR A 580 -8.97 -9.69 -2.22
CA THR A 580 -9.90 -8.57 -2.32
C THR A 580 -10.60 -8.67 -3.68
N GLU A 581 -11.90 -8.46 -3.74
CA GLU A 581 -12.65 -8.43 -5.00
C GLU A 581 -12.19 -7.25 -5.88
N ALA A 582 -12.78 -6.08 -5.72
CA ALA A 582 -12.50 -4.89 -6.51
C ALA A 582 -12.40 -5.19 -8.02
N VAL A 583 -13.36 -5.93 -8.56
CA VAL A 583 -13.41 -6.41 -9.94
C VAL A 583 -14.83 -6.76 -10.33
N TYR A 584 -15.19 -6.54 -11.59
CA TYR A 584 -16.45 -7.05 -12.15
C TYR A 584 -16.29 -8.57 -12.36
N GLY A 585 -16.55 -9.35 -11.27
CA GLY A 585 -16.26 -10.77 -11.18
C GLY A 585 -17.41 -11.66 -11.69
N ALA A 586 -17.24 -12.99 -11.56
CA ALA A 586 -18.24 -13.97 -12.02
C ALA A 586 -19.56 -13.89 -11.22
N GLU A 587 -19.56 -13.28 -10.03
CA GLU A 587 -20.77 -13.01 -9.26
C GLU A 587 -21.82 -12.22 -10.06
N TRP A 588 -21.37 -11.37 -10.98
CA TRP A 588 -22.24 -10.57 -11.84
C TRP A 588 -23.09 -11.38 -12.83
N TYR A 589 -22.81 -12.67 -13.06
CA TYR A 589 -23.74 -13.55 -13.75
C TYR A 589 -25.08 -13.72 -13.01
N ASN A 590 -25.13 -13.37 -11.71
CA ASN A 590 -26.38 -13.33 -10.96
C ASN A 590 -27.18 -12.05 -11.20
N ASN A 591 -26.50 -10.93 -11.46
CA ASN A 591 -27.08 -9.60 -11.33
C ASN A 591 -27.33 -8.92 -12.69
N SER A 592 -26.58 -9.28 -13.75
CA SER A 592 -26.65 -8.59 -15.02
C SER A 592 -26.23 -9.46 -16.21
N PRO A 593 -26.94 -9.41 -17.34
CA PRO A 593 -26.54 -10.09 -18.57
C PRO A 593 -25.32 -9.46 -19.24
N VAL A 594 -24.87 -8.29 -18.81
CA VAL A 594 -23.77 -7.53 -19.43
C VAL A 594 -22.45 -8.31 -19.36
N LEU A 595 -22.20 -9.06 -18.27
CA LEU A 595 -21.02 -9.89 -18.16
C LEU A 595 -21.04 -11.02 -19.20
N THR A 596 -22.18 -11.63 -19.45
CA THR A 596 -22.34 -12.72 -20.44
C THR A 596 -21.63 -12.41 -21.75
N ASP A 597 -21.88 -11.24 -22.34
CA ASP A 597 -21.34 -10.88 -23.65
C ASP A 597 -19.87 -10.42 -23.60
N LYS A 598 -19.41 -9.92 -22.46
CA LYS A 598 -18.09 -9.27 -22.31
C LYS A 598 -17.06 -10.14 -21.62
N ALA A 599 -17.46 -11.21 -20.94
CA ALA A 599 -16.60 -11.97 -20.03
C ALA A 599 -15.29 -12.42 -20.67
N ALA A 600 -15.32 -12.98 -21.87
CA ALA A 600 -14.10 -13.52 -22.48
C ALA A 600 -13.02 -12.45 -22.70
N ALA A 601 -13.37 -11.30 -23.28
CA ALA A 601 -12.46 -10.19 -23.49
C ALA A 601 -12.06 -9.51 -22.15
N HIS A 602 -13.00 -9.39 -21.22
CA HIS A 602 -12.75 -8.89 -19.88
C HIS A 602 -11.74 -9.76 -19.13
N ASN A 603 -11.95 -11.07 -19.11
CA ASN A 603 -11.04 -12.04 -18.49
C ASN A 603 -9.64 -11.98 -19.12
N ALA A 604 -9.52 -11.74 -20.42
CA ALA A 604 -8.25 -11.54 -21.11
C ALA A 604 -7.62 -10.17 -20.87
N THR A 605 -8.35 -9.20 -20.27
CA THR A 605 -7.85 -7.87 -19.90
C THR A 605 -7.34 -7.83 -18.45
N LEU A 606 -8.02 -8.52 -17.54
CA LEU A 606 -7.75 -8.47 -16.10
C LEU A 606 -6.32 -8.83 -15.68
N PRO A 607 -5.61 -9.81 -16.29
CA PRO A 607 -4.22 -10.11 -15.97
C PRO A 607 -3.24 -8.95 -16.23
N PHE A 608 -3.63 -8.02 -17.09
CA PHE A 608 -2.82 -6.83 -17.45
C PHE A 608 -3.26 -5.54 -16.74
N THR A 609 -4.34 -5.60 -15.98
CA THR A 609 -4.92 -4.47 -15.24
C THR A 609 -5.06 -4.82 -13.75
N ARG A 610 -6.27 -5.11 -13.28
CA ARG A 610 -6.57 -5.41 -11.87
C ARG A 610 -5.68 -6.51 -11.27
N GLY A 611 -5.37 -7.56 -12.04
CA GLY A 611 -4.53 -8.69 -11.60
C GLY A 611 -3.07 -8.32 -11.30
N ILE A 612 -2.59 -7.14 -11.74
CA ILE A 612 -1.23 -6.67 -11.46
C ILE A 612 -1.10 -6.17 -10.03
N VAL A 613 -2.12 -5.52 -9.48
CA VAL A 613 -2.03 -4.72 -8.25
C VAL A 613 -2.27 -5.52 -6.95
N GLY A 614 -2.54 -6.81 -7.05
CA GLY A 614 -2.66 -7.70 -5.88
C GLY A 614 -3.72 -8.78 -6.07
N SER A 615 -3.81 -9.68 -5.08
CA SER A 615 -4.75 -10.81 -5.07
C SER A 615 -6.17 -10.37 -5.40
N MET A 616 -6.83 -11.15 -6.27
CA MET A 616 -8.13 -10.79 -6.85
C MET A 616 -9.13 -11.92 -6.68
N ASP A 617 -10.18 -11.69 -5.92
CA ASP A 617 -11.29 -12.65 -5.77
C ASP A 617 -12.33 -12.45 -6.88
N TYR A 618 -12.05 -13.03 -8.03
CA TYR A 618 -12.95 -13.04 -9.19
C TYR A 618 -14.09 -14.03 -9.04
N THR A 619 -14.03 -14.96 -8.08
CA THR A 619 -14.94 -16.11 -7.90
C THR A 619 -15.07 -17.00 -9.16
N PRO A 620 -13.95 -17.52 -9.70
CA PRO A 620 -13.90 -18.12 -11.02
C PRO A 620 -14.42 -19.56 -11.07
N CYS A 621 -14.41 -20.11 -12.30
CA CYS A 621 -14.53 -21.52 -12.60
C CYS A 621 -15.93 -22.08 -12.45
N THR A 622 -16.87 -21.56 -13.24
CA THR A 622 -18.22 -22.09 -13.35
C THR A 622 -18.37 -23.01 -14.58
N PHE A 623 -18.97 -24.18 -14.43
CA PHE A 623 -19.27 -25.11 -15.50
C PHE A 623 -20.76 -25.22 -15.77
N SER A 624 -21.59 -24.56 -14.99
CA SER A 624 -23.02 -24.37 -15.19
C SER A 624 -23.38 -22.89 -15.26
N ASP A 625 -24.60 -22.60 -15.60
CA ASP A 625 -25.12 -21.24 -15.64
C ASP A 625 -25.77 -20.85 -14.30
N SER A 626 -25.63 -19.57 -13.92
CA SER A 626 -26.39 -18.95 -12.88
C SER A 626 -27.71 -18.34 -13.43
N GLN A 627 -28.06 -17.09 -13.03
CA GLN A 627 -29.24 -16.39 -13.56
C GLN A 627 -29.02 -15.94 -15.02
N HIS A 628 -27.79 -15.64 -15.38
CA HIS A 628 -27.38 -15.32 -16.75
C HIS A 628 -26.31 -16.30 -17.23
N PRO A 629 -26.37 -16.76 -18.48
CA PRO A 629 -25.45 -17.77 -18.99
C PRO A 629 -24.05 -17.19 -19.19
N HIS A 630 -23.03 -18.04 -19.05
CA HIS A 630 -21.69 -17.72 -19.49
C HIS A 630 -21.46 -18.23 -20.93
N ILE A 631 -20.66 -17.49 -21.71
CA ILE A 631 -20.33 -17.85 -23.09
C ILE A 631 -18.94 -18.48 -23.23
N THR A 632 -18.18 -18.49 -22.17
CA THR A 632 -16.86 -19.08 -22.06
C THR A 632 -16.94 -20.60 -22.00
N THR A 633 -15.89 -21.28 -22.39
CA THR A 633 -15.85 -22.74 -22.35
C THR A 633 -15.39 -23.25 -20.98
N HIS A 634 -15.59 -24.54 -20.70
CA HIS A 634 -15.11 -25.16 -19.47
C HIS A 634 -13.60 -25.04 -19.27
N ALA A 635 -12.81 -25.14 -20.35
CA ALA A 635 -11.35 -24.97 -20.22
C ALA A 635 -10.94 -23.53 -20.04
N HIS A 636 -11.71 -22.55 -20.55
CA HIS A 636 -11.54 -21.14 -20.21
C HIS A 636 -11.77 -20.91 -18.70
N GLU A 637 -12.93 -21.35 -18.20
CA GLU A 637 -13.30 -21.19 -16.79
C GLU A 637 -12.26 -21.81 -15.84
N LEU A 638 -11.80 -23.05 -16.15
CA LEU A 638 -10.73 -23.68 -15.36
C LEU A 638 -9.41 -22.91 -15.41
N ALA A 639 -9.09 -22.29 -16.55
CA ALA A 639 -7.88 -21.51 -16.71
C ALA A 639 -7.87 -20.26 -15.83
N LEU A 640 -9.04 -19.64 -15.55
CA LEU A 640 -9.15 -18.47 -14.69
C LEU A 640 -8.61 -18.73 -13.28
N ALA A 641 -8.82 -19.94 -12.74
CA ALA A 641 -8.30 -20.33 -11.43
C ALA A 641 -6.76 -20.33 -11.34
N VAL A 642 -6.07 -20.39 -12.49
CA VAL A 642 -4.60 -20.26 -12.57
C VAL A 642 -4.20 -18.83 -12.93
N LEU A 643 -4.94 -18.18 -13.83
CA LEU A 643 -4.61 -16.82 -14.32
C LEU A 643 -4.82 -15.76 -13.25
N PHE A 644 -5.87 -15.89 -12.43
CA PHE A 644 -6.18 -14.95 -11.36
C PHE A 644 -5.62 -15.45 -10.03
N GLU A 645 -4.73 -14.68 -9.46
CA GLU A 645 -4.13 -15.01 -8.17
C GLU A 645 -5.07 -14.56 -7.06
N SER A 646 -5.42 -15.51 -6.17
CA SER A 646 -6.23 -15.26 -4.99
C SER A 646 -5.80 -16.20 -3.87
N GLY A 647 -5.45 -15.67 -2.70
CA GLY A 647 -5.08 -16.48 -1.55
C GLY A 647 -6.24 -17.33 -0.99
N LEU A 648 -7.47 -16.84 -1.14
CA LEU A 648 -8.71 -17.59 -0.94
C LEU A 648 -9.40 -17.72 -2.31
N LEU A 649 -9.28 -18.88 -2.94
CA LEU A 649 -9.85 -19.13 -4.25
C LEU A 649 -11.25 -19.71 -4.09
N HIS A 650 -12.29 -18.89 -4.31
CA HIS A 650 -13.68 -19.29 -4.22
C HIS A 650 -14.12 -20.04 -5.49
N TRP A 651 -14.52 -21.30 -5.32
CA TRP A 651 -15.11 -22.15 -6.35
C TRP A 651 -16.62 -21.90 -6.35
N ALA A 652 -17.10 -21.18 -7.38
CA ALA A 652 -18.40 -20.53 -7.35
C ALA A 652 -19.60 -21.45 -7.67
N ASP A 653 -19.37 -22.55 -8.40
CA ASP A 653 -20.44 -23.35 -8.97
C ASP A 653 -21.11 -24.30 -7.94
N ARG A 654 -22.21 -24.90 -8.35
CA ARG A 654 -22.99 -25.84 -7.53
C ARG A 654 -22.29 -27.18 -7.38
N PRO A 655 -22.57 -27.93 -6.26
CA PRO A 655 -21.93 -29.21 -5.99
C PRO A 655 -22.04 -30.23 -7.15
N GLU A 656 -23.22 -30.40 -7.72
CA GLU A 656 -23.44 -31.36 -8.81
C GLU A 656 -22.65 -31.02 -10.06
N SER A 657 -22.44 -29.75 -10.37
CA SER A 657 -21.64 -29.29 -11.49
C SER A 657 -20.18 -29.74 -11.38
N TYR A 658 -19.55 -29.53 -10.21
CA TYR A 658 -18.17 -29.96 -9.97
C TYR A 658 -18.05 -31.49 -9.83
N LEU A 659 -18.95 -32.14 -9.11
CA LEU A 659 -18.85 -33.58 -8.81
C LEU A 659 -19.06 -34.48 -10.03
N THR A 660 -19.74 -34.00 -11.06
CA THR A 660 -19.90 -34.70 -12.35
C THR A 660 -18.71 -34.54 -13.29
N GLN A 661 -17.76 -33.63 -13.00
CA GLN A 661 -16.59 -33.46 -13.83
C GLN A 661 -15.68 -34.70 -13.88
N PRO A 662 -14.86 -34.86 -14.94
CA PRO A 662 -13.87 -35.94 -15.02
C PRO A 662 -12.97 -35.99 -13.80
N LYS A 663 -12.55 -37.20 -13.40
CA LYS A 663 -11.70 -37.41 -12.21
C LYS A 663 -10.47 -36.48 -12.19
N GLN A 664 -9.82 -36.28 -13.34
CA GLN A 664 -8.63 -35.47 -13.47
C GLN A 664 -8.92 -33.95 -13.19
N VAL A 665 -10.10 -33.48 -13.63
CA VAL A 665 -10.55 -32.09 -13.37
C VAL A 665 -10.80 -31.93 -11.87
N LYS A 666 -11.53 -32.84 -11.21
CA LYS A 666 -11.75 -32.82 -9.77
C LYS A 666 -10.45 -32.87 -8.97
N GLN A 667 -9.49 -33.69 -9.39
CA GLN A 667 -8.18 -33.76 -8.78
C GLN A 667 -7.39 -32.47 -8.93
N LEU A 668 -7.51 -31.78 -10.08
CA LEU A 668 -6.88 -30.47 -10.27
C LEU A 668 -7.51 -29.43 -9.35
N ILE A 669 -8.82 -29.33 -9.29
CA ILE A 669 -9.54 -28.41 -8.40
C ILE A 669 -9.05 -28.54 -6.95
N GLY A 670 -9.03 -29.78 -6.42
CA GLY A 670 -8.62 -30.02 -5.02
C GLY A 670 -7.12 -29.88 -4.74
N SER A 671 -6.28 -29.83 -5.78
CA SER A 671 -4.82 -29.74 -5.62
C SER A 671 -4.20 -28.47 -6.21
N LEU A 672 -5.02 -27.56 -6.74
CA LEU A 672 -4.53 -26.33 -7.33
C LEU A 672 -3.97 -25.41 -6.24
N PRO A 673 -2.72 -24.96 -6.35
CA PRO A 673 -2.19 -23.95 -5.43
C PRO A 673 -2.92 -22.62 -5.58
N THR A 674 -3.13 -21.93 -4.48
CA THR A 674 -3.72 -20.59 -4.43
C THR A 674 -2.67 -19.50 -4.22
N THR A 675 -1.40 -19.87 -4.01
CA THR A 675 -0.26 -18.97 -3.86
C THR A 675 0.92 -19.48 -4.68
N TRP A 676 1.77 -18.56 -5.15
CA TRP A 676 2.77 -18.85 -6.16
C TRP A 676 4.17 -18.40 -5.77
N ASP A 677 5.16 -19.19 -6.15
CA ASP A 677 6.58 -18.85 -5.95
C ASP A 677 7.13 -18.00 -7.09
N GLU A 678 6.51 -18.09 -8.26
CA GLU A 678 6.91 -17.38 -9.46
C GLU A 678 5.76 -17.27 -10.44
N THR A 679 5.65 -16.13 -11.12
CA THR A 679 4.67 -15.86 -12.18
C THR A 679 5.38 -15.30 -13.40
N ARG A 680 5.05 -15.81 -14.60
CA ARG A 680 5.56 -15.35 -15.89
C ARG A 680 4.42 -15.15 -16.88
N LEU A 681 4.39 -14.04 -17.58
CA LEU A 681 3.62 -13.91 -18.81
C LEU A 681 4.40 -14.59 -19.93
N LEU A 682 3.74 -15.45 -20.69
CA LEU A 682 4.36 -16.15 -21.83
C LEU A 682 3.93 -15.58 -23.17
N ALA A 683 2.69 -15.11 -23.27
CA ALA A 683 2.12 -14.45 -24.43
C ALA A 683 0.84 -13.71 -24.03
N GLY A 684 0.47 -12.69 -24.76
CA GLY A 684 -0.83 -12.04 -24.55
C GLY A 684 -0.90 -10.60 -25.03
N TYR A 685 -2.15 -10.13 -25.14
CA TYR A 685 -2.51 -8.73 -25.36
C TYR A 685 -3.88 -8.47 -24.70
N PRO A 686 -4.07 -7.34 -24.02
CA PRO A 686 -5.29 -7.05 -23.29
C PRO A 686 -6.54 -7.14 -24.17
N GLY A 687 -7.53 -7.91 -23.71
CA GLY A 687 -8.80 -8.14 -24.41
C GLY A 687 -8.76 -9.22 -25.49
N GLU A 688 -7.59 -9.65 -25.92
CA GLU A 688 -7.46 -10.64 -27.00
C GLU A 688 -7.11 -12.03 -26.46
N GLN A 689 -6.02 -12.14 -25.73
CA GLN A 689 -5.52 -13.41 -25.24
C GLN A 689 -4.51 -13.23 -24.12
N VAL A 690 -4.34 -14.29 -23.32
CA VAL A 690 -3.26 -14.34 -22.31
C VAL A 690 -2.80 -15.78 -22.12
N VAL A 691 -1.48 -15.97 -21.95
CA VAL A 691 -0.88 -17.23 -21.50
C VAL A 691 0.09 -16.91 -20.37
N MET A 692 -0.11 -17.52 -19.21
CA MET A 692 0.76 -17.34 -18.04
C MET A 692 1.27 -18.69 -17.53
N ALA A 693 2.45 -18.69 -16.96
CA ALA A 693 3.02 -19.81 -16.22
C ALA A 693 3.22 -19.40 -14.76
N ARG A 694 2.77 -20.25 -13.84
CA ARG A 694 2.95 -20.08 -12.40
C ARG A 694 3.63 -21.30 -11.80
N ARG A 695 4.54 -21.09 -10.85
CA ARG A 695 5.26 -22.16 -10.18
C ARG A 695 4.89 -22.25 -8.70
N LYS A 696 4.74 -23.47 -8.22
CA LYS A 696 4.68 -23.78 -6.79
C LYS A 696 5.63 -24.94 -6.48
N GLY A 697 6.59 -24.71 -5.62
CA GLY A 697 7.65 -25.68 -5.39
C GLY A 697 8.42 -26.00 -6.68
N ARG A 698 8.31 -27.25 -7.15
CA ARG A 698 8.91 -27.72 -8.40
C ARG A 698 7.93 -27.81 -9.56
N ASP A 699 6.63 -27.66 -9.29
CA ASP A 699 5.55 -27.86 -10.26
C ASP A 699 5.19 -26.56 -10.96
N TRP A 700 4.86 -26.67 -12.25
CA TRP A 700 4.43 -25.55 -13.08
C TRP A 700 2.99 -25.73 -13.55
N TYR A 701 2.26 -24.65 -13.55
CA TYR A 701 0.90 -24.52 -14.03
C TYR A 701 0.88 -23.48 -15.13
N VAL A 702 0.61 -23.89 -16.37
CA VAL A 702 0.51 -22.98 -17.51
C VAL A 702 -0.95 -22.94 -17.92
N ALA A 703 -1.51 -21.74 -17.96
CA ALA A 703 -2.88 -21.53 -18.36
C ALA A 703 -2.96 -20.44 -19.42
N GLY A 704 -3.94 -20.56 -20.31
CA GLY A 704 -4.20 -19.54 -21.31
C GLY A 704 -5.65 -19.53 -21.72
N ILE A 705 -6.12 -18.33 -22.09
CA ILE A 705 -7.46 -18.09 -22.59
C ILE A 705 -7.46 -17.29 -23.89
N ASN A 706 -8.48 -17.53 -24.68
CA ASN A 706 -8.86 -16.78 -25.87
C ASN A 706 -10.01 -15.82 -25.50
N GLY A 707 -9.78 -14.53 -25.57
CA GLY A 707 -10.78 -13.48 -25.30
C GLY A 707 -11.67 -13.17 -26.48
N THR A 708 -11.43 -13.79 -27.66
CA THR A 708 -12.08 -13.45 -28.91
C THR A 708 -13.17 -14.48 -29.34
N ASN A 709 -13.99 -14.10 -30.27
CA ASN A 709 -15.03 -14.97 -30.87
C ASN A 709 -14.48 -15.84 -32.00
N GLU A 710 -13.19 -15.81 -32.27
CA GLU A 710 -12.54 -16.61 -33.31
C GLU A 710 -11.72 -17.74 -32.70
N ARG A 711 -11.52 -18.82 -33.46
CA ARG A 711 -10.60 -19.90 -33.09
C ARG A 711 -9.17 -19.44 -33.28
N VAL A 712 -8.36 -19.45 -32.20
CA VAL A 712 -6.99 -18.96 -32.22
C VAL A 712 -5.98 -20.04 -31.85
N THR A 713 -4.74 -19.86 -32.28
CA THR A 713 -3.62 -20.67 -31.82
C THR A 713 -2.77 -19.84 -30.85
N LEU A 714 -2.72 -20.26 -29.61
CA LEU A 714 -1.84 -19.65 -28.61
C LEU A 714 -0.45 -20.27 -28.73
N GLU A 715 0.55 -19.43 -29.04
CA GLU A 715 1.96 -19.84 -29.15
C GLU A 715 2.76 -19.25 -27.99
N PHE A 716 3.56 -20.06 -27.32
CA PHE A 716 4.33 -19.66 -26.15
C PHE A 716 5.55 -20.55 -25.93
N ASN A 717 6.58 -20.01 -25.28
CA ASN A 717 7.80 -20.76 -24.94
C ASN A 717 7.73 -21.30 -23.51
N ILE A 718 8.03 -22.59 -23.34
CA ILE A 718 8.11 -23.30 -22.04
C ILE A 718 9.45 -24.01 -21.85
N ASP A 719 10.47 -23.68 -22.63
CA ASP A 719 11.81 -24.32 -22.55
C ASP A 719 12.51 -24.06 -21.20
N PHE A 720 12.20 -22.95 -20.55
CA PHE A 720 12.70 -22.60 -19.22
C PHE A 720 12.33 -23.61 -18.12
N ILE A 721 11.29 -24.42 -18.33
CA ILE A 721 10.89 -25.48 -17.38
C ILE A 721 11.86 -26.68 -17.43
N GLY A 722 12.72 -26.72 -18.45
CA GLY A 722 13.73 -27.77 -18.63
C GLY A 722 13.15 -29.14 -19.02
N SER A 723 14.06 -30.08 -19.33
CA SER A 723 13.72 -31.44 -19.77
C SER A 723 13.79 -32.50 -18.66
N LYS A 724 13.81 -32.09 -17.38
CA LYS A 724 13.83 -33.01 -16.23
C LYS A 724 12.65 -33.98 -16.31
N LYS A 725 12.77 -35.18 -15.73
CA LYS A 725 11.66 -36.16 -15.66
C LYS A 725 10.42 -35.47 -15.08
N THR A 726 9.44 -35.16 -15.93
CA THR A 726 8.19 -34.53 -15.57
C THR A 726 7.02 -35.34 -16.06
N THR A 727 5.87 -35.23 -15.40
CA THR A 727 4.58 -35.66 -15.93
C THR A 727 3.79 -34.42 -16.32
N THR A 728 3.09 -34.49 -17.45
CA THR A 728 2.27 -33.39 -17.96
C THR A 728 0.83 -33.86 -18.11
N THR A 729 -0.09 -33.02 -17.68
CA THR A 729 -1.54 -33.17 -18.00
C THR A 729 -2.02 -31.86 -18.61
N VAL A 730 -2.69 -31.94 -19.74
CA VAL A 730 -3.22 -30.79 -20.48
C VAL A 730 -4.73 -30.93 -20.60
N PHE A 731 -5.43 -29.91 -20.15
CA PHE A 731 -6.89 -29.77 -20.22
C PHE A 731 -7.21 -28.72 -21.28
N THR A 732 -7.98 -29.10 -22.31
CA THR A 732 -8.42 -28.20 -23.38
C THR A 732 -9.87 -28.49 -23.73
N ASP A 733 -10.50 -27.60 -24.50
CA ASP A 733 -11.81 -27.81 -25.04
C ASP A 733 -11.77 -28.90 -26.12
N SER A 734 -12.81 -29.73 -26.17
CA SER A 734 -12.97 -30.77 -27.21
C SER A 734 -13.66 -30.27 -28.48
N GLY A 735 -14.31 -29.09 -28.42
CA GLY A 735 -15.22 -28.59 -29.44
C GLY A 735 -16.59 -29.33 -29.48
N ASN A 736 -16.87 -30.18 -28.51
CA ASN A 736 -18.11 -30.93 -28.38
C ASN A 736 -18.81 -30.66 -27.06
N ALA A 737 -20.01 -30.08 -27.09
CA ALA A 737 -20.77 -29.72 -25.90
C ALA A 737 -21.11 -30.90 -24.97
N SER A 738 -21.38 -32.10 -25.54
CA SER A 738 -21.69 -33.28 -24.75
C SER A 738 -20.49 -33.96 -24.08
N SER A 739 -19.26 -33.59 -24.50
CA SER A 739 -18.01 -34.03 -23.89
C SER A 739 -17.01 -32.88 -23.96
N PRO A 740 -17.12 -31.87 -23.07
CA PRO A 740 -16.42 -30.60 -23.24
C PRO A 740 -14.90 -30.69 -23.12
N TRP A 741 -14.37 -31.76 -22.55
CA TRP A 741 -12.95 -31.90 -22.25
C TRP A 741 -12.17 -32.73 -23.26
N HIS A 742 -11.00 -32.22 -23.66
CA HIS A 742 -9.93 -33.05 -24.26
C HIS A 742 -8.74 -33.04 -23.30
N ILE A 743 -8.48 -34.19 -22.65
CA ILE A 743 -7.39 -34.35 -21.68
C ILE A 743 -6.29 -35.20 -22.26
N ASN A 744 -5.06 -34.70 -22.32
CA ASN A 744 -3.90 -35.41 -22.86
C ASN A 744 -2.62 -35.15 -22.04
N SER A 745 -1.51 -35.83 -22.42
CA SER A 745 -0.23 -35.74 -21.71
C SER A 745 0.88 -35.11 -22.56
N LYS A 746 0.57 -34.46 -23.67
CA LYS A 746 1.58 -33.92 -24.59
C LYS A 746 1.91 -32.47 -24.18
N ARG A 747 3.13 -32.24 -23.69
CA ARG A 747 3.70 -30.93 -23.47
C ARG A 747 3.91 -30.23 -24.83
N LYS A 748 3.30 -29.08 -25.03
CA LYS A 748 3.39 -28.30 -26.27
C LYS A 748 3.47 -26.82 -25.95
N GLY A 749 4.27 -26.06 -26.73
CA GLY A 749 4.30 -24.59 -26.74
C GLY A 749 3.31 -23.98 -27.73
N ARG A 750 2.34 -24.76 -28.22
CA ARG A 750 1.30 -24.34 -29.15
C ARG A 750 0.00 -25.06 -28.86
N ILE A 751 -1.06 -24.33 -28.57
CA ILE A 751 -2.40 -24.88 -28.27
C ILE A 751 -3.44 -24.12 -29.08
N VAL A 752 -4.32 -24.88 -29.75
CA VAL A 752 -5.49 -24.32 -30.40
C VAL A 752 -6.60 -24.19 -29.38
N CYS A 753 -7.13 -22.97 -29.24
CA CYS A 753 -8.28 -22.66 -28.40
C CYS A 753 -9.50 -22.35 -29.25
N GLU A 754 -10.64 -22.91 -28.88
CA GLU A 754 -11.95 -22.61 -29.50
C GLU A 754 -12.30 -21.10 -29.23
N PRO A 755 -13.30 -20.55 -29.93
CA PRO A 755 -13.83 -19.22 -29.61
C PRO A 755 -14.15 -19.13 -28.12
N ARG A 756 -13.63 -18.11 -27.42
CA ARG A 756 -13.79 -17.90 -25.97
C ARG A 756 -13.35 -19.11 -25.13
N GLY A 757 -12.43 -19.91 -25.66
CA GLY A 757 -11.91 -21.13 -25.06
C GLY A 757 -10.63 -20.90 -24.25
N GLY A 758 -10.09 -21.99 -23.71
CA GLY A 758 -8.87 -21.93 -22.93
C GLY A 758 -8.14 -23.25 -22.78
N PHE A 759 -7.13 -23.27 -21.93
CA PHE A 759 -6.43 -24.49 -21.55
C PHE A 759 -5.74 -24.33 -20.16
N VAL A 760 -5.54 -25.49 -19.53
CA VAL A 760 -4.63 -25.61 -18.37
C VAL A 760 -3.64 -26.75 -18.65
N MET A 761 -2.36 -26.50 -18.42
CA MET A 761 -1.28 -27.49 -18.50
C MET A 761 -0.58 -27.58 -17.16
N VAL A 762 -0.65 -28.72 -16.51
CA VAL A 762 0.03 -29.01 -15.24
C VAL A 762 1.28 -29.85 -15.54
N ILE A 763 2.45 -29.37 -15.10
CA ILE A 763 3.73 -30.03 -15.30
C ILE A 763 4.32 -30.31 -13.91
N LYS A 764 4.21 -31.57 -13.46
CA LYS A 764 4.70 -32.03 -12.17
C LYS A 764 6.09 -32.63 -12.30
N SER A 765 7.02 -32.20 -11.45
CA SER A 765 8.35 -32.80 -11.32
C SER A 765 8.26 -34.15 -10.63
N LYS A 766 8.96 -35.19 -11.19
CA LYS A 766 9.10 -36.49 -10.55
C LYS A 766 10.19 -36.52 -9.50
#